data_4b6b640f12b3bc02d0b3d008b37c7f0e
#
_entry.id   4b6b640f12b3bc02d0b3d008b37c7f0e
#
_cell.length_a   1.000
_cell.length_b   1.000
_cell.length_c   1.000
_cell.angle_alpha   90.00
_cell.angle_beta   90.00
_cell.angle_gamma   90.00
#
_symmetry.space_group_name_H-M   'P 1'
#
loop_
_entity.id
_entity.type
_entity.pdbx_description
1 polymer ?
#
loop_
_entity_poly.entity_id
_entity_poly.type
_entity_poly.pdbx_seq_one_letter_code
_entity_poly.pdbx_strand_id
1 'polypeptide(L)'
;AVLAGGSRFRPVGSRLPDEVQQRLPGLSLHDVMLLPLSRVAEFFERVQLPAPLDEAAEILLEGMRARLRYLCQVGLGYLTLDRQSRTLPGGEVQRINLTTALGTSLVNTLFVLDEPSIGLHPRDMDRINQVMLRLRDAGNTLLVVEHDPQVMLAADRILDIGPGPGERGGEIVFYGRPEELLAAQDSLTADYLTGRRRVAPERPARPAPEQWLEVLEVSEHNLKNIDVRIPLNRLVCLTGVSGSGKSTLLQDVLYNALAQRKGHTAELAGAHRALRGDELIDDVVLVDQSPIGRTTRSNPASYVGAFDASRQAFAKEPEAVERGCTAGTFSFNAGNGRCPTCGGNGFEHVEMQFLSDVYIRCPDCDGSRYRPEVLEVKLAPSAGLDVDPKSIAEVLAMTVNEACEFFRDYRDVLRSLEPLQAVGLGYMTLGQPVPTLSGGEAQRLKLAGHLAESAGKRNRKKLLLVLDEPTTGLHFEDVRVLLTAFQRLLDEGHSLLVIEHNLDVIAASDWLIDLGPEGGDAGGELLFAGTPTDIVKCERSHTGRALRSYLNAVGAASGRESSNALTPSLSSACGRGKDRHRGEDAAPTTCSAAEIRDPAARYVGDQAIQIHHAREHNLKNIDVRIPREKLTVITGLSGSGKSTIAFDILFNEGQRRYLESLNAYARQFVQPAARPDVDAIHGIPPTVAIEQRTSRGGRKSTVATMTELYHFLRLLFVKLGTQYCPDCQVPIEAQSLDAILAHISAAHRGERVQLFAPLIVSRKGYYTDLAKWAAGKGFAELRVDGELLPTANWPRLDRYQEHDIDLPVGELVVDPKQEEQLRALLRRALDYGKGVLKLAAGGDERLFSTERPCPSCHRSFPELDPRLFSYNSKHGWCEDCYGTGEQIIGFDAEQTGEEAAWHELETSRVCPSCQGRRLNPVALAVRFHGRGIDAYTALSVEQAGKLFAELELEGREREVARDILPELRARLAFLQHVGLGYLSLDRAAPTLSGGEAQRIRLAAQLGSNLQGV
;
A
#
# COMPACT_ATOMS: atom_id res chain seq x y z
N ALA A 1 -0.88 43.63 -8.91
CA ALA A 1 -1.99 42.94 -9.60
C ALA A 1 -2.22 41.51 -9.07
N VAL A 2 -1.13 40.79 -8.78
CA VAL A 2 -1.24 39.38 -8.30
C VAL A 2 -1.82 39.26 -6.89
N LEU A 3 -1.70 40.32 -6.09
CA LEU A 3 -2.20 40.41 -4.72
C LEU A 3 -3.45 41.30 -4.56
N ALA A 4 -4.12 41.66 -5.62
CA ALA A 4 -5.34 42.41 -5.53
C ALA A 4 -6.44 41.61 -4.83
N GLY A 5 -6.58 41.76 -3.52
CA GLY A 5 -7.61 41.17 -2.70
C GLY A 5 -7.17 40.28 -1.54
N GLY A 6 -5.90 39.94 -1.43
CA GLY A 6 -5.40 39.12 -0.32
C GLY A 6 -4.59 39.90 0.72
N SER A 7 -4.82 39.65 2.01
CA SER A 7 -3.95 40.14 3.09
C SER A 7 -2.62 39.39 3.06
N ARG A 8 -1.51 40.10 3.14
CA ARG A 8 -0.18 39.47 3.30
C ARG A 8 -0.06 38.81 4.66
N PHE A 9 0.58 37.65 4.68
CA PHE A 9 0.91 37.00 5.94
C PHE A 9 1.79 37.88 6.82
N ARG A 10 1.42 37.99 8.06
CA ARG A 10 2.19 38.73 9.08
C ARG A 10 2.99 37.71 9.90
N PRO A 11 4.33 37.69 9.80
CA PRO A 11 5.16 36.82 10.64
C PRO A 11 4.94 37.11 12.11
N VAL A 12 4.86 36.07 12.95
CA VAL A 12 4.78 36.21 14.40
C VAL A 12 5.97 37.02 14.90
N GLY A 13 5.73 38.11 15.64
CA GLY A 13 6.77 39.02 16.09
C GLY A 13 7.12 40.16 15.13
N SER A 14 6.47 40.29 13.97
CA SER A 14 6.63 41.45 13.09
C SER A 14 6.17 42.75 13.77
N ARG A 15 7.04 43.75 13.80
CA ARG A 15 6.75 45.11 14.34
C ARG A 15 6.26 46.09 13.27
N LEU A 16 6.15 45.64 12.00
CA LEU A 16 5.68 46.50 10.92
C LEU A 16 4.17 46.71 11.00
N PRO A 17 3.66 47.94 10.88
CA PRO A 17 2.24 48.19 10.72
C PRO A 17 1.67 47.53 9.48
N ASP A 18 0.43 47.06 9.52
CA ASP A 18 -0.22 46.35 8.43
C ASP A 18 -0.23 47.15 7.11
N GLU A 19 -0.42 48.47 7.20
CA GLU A 19 -0.38 49.36 6.03
C GLU A 19 0.99 49.42 5.35
N VAL A 20 2.07 49.34 6.14
CA VAL A 20 3.44 49.33 5.63
C VAL A 20 3.74 47.98 5.00
N GLN A 21 3.31 46.89 5.65
CA GLN A 21 3.49 45.53 5.18
C GLN A 21 2.78 45.32 3.84
N GLN A 22 1.57 45.83 3.67
CA GLN A 22 0.82 45.74 2.42
C GLN A 22 1.46 46.53 1.27
N ARG A 23 2.25 47.56 1.57
CA ARG A 23 2.95 48.41 0.56
C ARG A 23 4.33 47.92 0.20
N LEU A 24 4.88 46.88 0.86
CA LEU A 24 6.19 46.35 0.50
C LEU A 24 6.22 45.85 -0.94
N PRO A 25 7.26 46.14 -1.73
CA PRO A 25 7.38 45.63 -3.09
C PRO A 25 7.63 44.11 -3.08
N GLY A 26 7.11 43.42 -4.12
CA GLY A 26 7.34 41.99 -4.31
C GLY A 26 6.49 41.09 -3.40
N LEU A 27 6.74 39.79 -3.46
CA LEU A 27 6.12 38.71 -2.67
C LEU A 27 7.17 38.05 -1.78
N SER A 28 6.82 37.73 -0.53
CA SER A 28 7.64 36.83 0.26
C SER A 28 7.47 35.39 -0.22
N LEU A 29 8.41 34.50 0.13
CA LEU A 29 8.26 33.07 -0.14
C LEU A 29 6.95 32.51 0.41
N HIS A 30 6.56 32.92 1.60
CA HIS A 30 5.30 32.51 2.22
C HIS A 30 4.08 32.99 1.43
N ASP A 31 4.09 34.23 0.93
CA ASP A 31 3.02 34.72 0.06
C ASP A 31 2.88 33.87 -1.22
N VAL A 32 4.01 33.48 -1.81
CA VAL A 32 4.02 32.57 -2.99
C VAL A 32 3.46 31.21 -2.64
N MET A 33 3.79 30.66 -1.47
CA MET A 33 3.29 29.35 -1.03
C MET A 33 1.77 29.34 -0.83
N LEU A 34 1.17 30.47 -0.44
CA LEU A 34 -0.28 30.62 -0.22
C LEU A 34 -1.07 30.90 -1.49
N LEU A 35 -0.41 31.22 -2.62
CA LEU A 35 -1.09 31.45 -3.88
C LEU A 35 -1.55 30.14 -4.53
N PRO A 36 -2.72 30.12 -5.19
CA PRO A 36 -3.10 29.01 -6.06
C PRO A 36 -2.02 28.76 -7.14
N LEU A 37 -1.77 27.48 -7.44
CA LEU A 37 -0.74 27.09 -8.42
C LEU A 37 -0.89 27.78 -9.78
N SER A 38 -2.12 28.06 -10.22
CA SER A 38 -2.38 28.83 -11.45
C SER A 38 -1.79 30.24 -11.38
N ARG A 39 -1.89 30.91 -10.21
CA ARG A 39 -1.31 32.23 -9.99
C ARG A 39 0.21 32.19 -9.84
N VAL A 40 0.71 31.15 -9.18
CA VAL A 40 2.16 30.91 -9.08
C VAL A 40 2.76 30.68 -10.47
N ALA A 41 2.10 29.90 -11.32
CA ALA A 41 2.53 29.69 -12.71
C ALA A 41 2.59 31.02 -13.49
N GLU A 42 1.53 31.85 -13.46
CA GLU A 42 1.52 33.17 -14.09
C GLU A 42 2.64 34.06 -13.56
N PHE A 43 2.95 33.99 -12.26
CA PHE A 43 4.01 34.77 -11.65
C PHE A 43 5.37 34.35 -12.23
N PHE A 44 5.71 33.07 -12.24
CA PHE A 44 7.00 32.59 -12.73
C PHE A 44 7.15 32.67 -14.25
N GLU A 45 6.07 32.64 -15.02
CA GLU A 45 6.14 32.92 -16.48
C GLU A 45 6.55 34.38 -16.77
N ARG A 46 6.22 35.32 -15.88
CA ARG A 46 6.50 36.76 -16.03
C ARG A 46 7.75 37.23 -15.32
N VAL A 47 8.35 36.40 -14.47
CA VAL A 47 9.58 36.77 -13.75
C VAL A 47 10.73 36.89 -14.73
N GLN A 48 11.37 38.08 -14.72
CA GLN A 48 12.63 38.36 -15.39
C GLN A 48 13.66 38.77 -14.35
N LEU A 49 14.79 38.12 -14.34
CA LEU A 49 15.89 38.43 -13.42
C LEU A 49 16.89 39.35 -14.11
N PRO A 50 17.50 40.30 -13.37
CA PRO A 50 18.56 41.14 -13.94
C PRO A 50 19.85 40.33 -14.07
N ALA A 51 20.67 40.69 -15.08
CA ALA A 51 22.02 40.14 -15.26
C ALA A 51 22.91 40.42 -14.04
N PRO A 52 23.75 39.46 -13.57
CA PRO A 52 24.06 38.14 -14.12
C PRO A 52 23.22 36.98 -13.54
N LEU A 53 22.12 37.30 -12.83
CA LEU A 53 21.26 36.28 -12.18
C LEU A 53 20.38 35.55 -13.20
N ASP A 54 20.13 36.12 -14.36
CA ASP A 54 19.33 35.55 -15.43
C ASP A 54 19.93 34.24 -15.95
N GLU A 55 21.22 34.19 -16.30
CA GLU A 55 21.87 32.95 -16.78
C GLU A 55 21.97 31.89 -15.69
N ALA A 56 22.28 32.27 -14.44
CA ALA A 56 22.45 31.35 -13.34
C ALA A 56 21.13 30.69 -12.91
N ALA A 57 20.02 31.40 -13.06
CA ALA A 57 18.70 30.95 -12.60
C ALA A 57 17.84 30.40 -13.74
N GLU A 58 18.21 30.50 -15.01
CA GLU A 58 17.35 30.11 -16.14
C GLU A 58 16.99 28.63 -16.09
N ILE A 59 17.95 27.74 -15.83
CA ILE A 59 17.70 26.28 -15.69
C ILE A 59 16.71 25.98 -14.55
N LEU A 60 16.85 26.72 -13.43
CA LEU A 60 15.93 26.55 -12.28
C LEU A 60 14.54 27.07 -12.62
N LEU A 61 14.45 28.23 -13.27
CA LEU A 61 13.19 28.84 -13.70
C LEU A 61 12.46 27.97 -14.74
N GLU A 62 13.19 27.43 -15.72
CA GLU A 62 12.61 26.51 -16.70
C GLU A 62 12.06 25.24 -16.02
N GLY A 63 12.81 24.63 -15.11
CA GLY A 63 12.37 23.49 -14.35
C GLY A 63 11.13 23.78 -13.49
N MET A 64 11.07 24.96 -12.85
CA MET A 64 9.91 25.40 -12.08
C MET A 64 8.70 25.67 -12.98
N ARG A 65 8.87 26.39 -14.07
CA ARG A 65 7.81 26.68 -15.04
C ARG A 65 7.21 25.41 -15.62
N ALA A 66 8.05 24.43 -16.00
CA ALA A 66 7.59 23.16 -16.52
C ALA A 66 6.73 22.40 -15.49
N ARG A 67 7.19 22.26 -14.24
CA ARG A 67 6.45 21.57 -13.16
C ARG A 67 5.14 22.27 -12.81
N LEU A 68 5.13 23.59 -12.70
CA LEU A 68 3.92 24.37 -12.45
C LEU A 68 2.92 24.22 -13.60
N ARG A 69 3.40 24.20 -14.84
CA ARG A 69 2.58 23.98 -16.04
C ARG A 69 1.94 22.59 -16.00
N TYR A 70 2.69 21.55 -15.67
CA TYR A 70 2.15 20.19 -15.55
C TYR A 70 1.09 20.09 -14.45
N LEU A 71 1.34 20.66 -13.26
CA LEU A 71 0.35 20.71 -12.17
C LEU A 71 -0.96 21.40 -12.59
N CYS A 72 -0.86 22.50 -13.33
CA CYS A 72 -2.03 23.19 -13.87
C CYS A 72 -2.76 22.35 -14.95
N GLN A 73 -1.99 21.64 -15.79
CA GLN A 73 -2.55 20.81 -16.87
C GLN A 73 -3.36 19.62 -16.34
N VAL A 74 -2.94 19.00 -15.23
CA VAL A 74 -3.73 17.93 -14.59
C VAL A 74 -4.88 18.45 -13.73
N GLY A 75 -5.19 19.73 -13.81
CA GLY A 75 -6.34 20.32 -13.12
C GLY A 75 -6.11 20.64 -11.65
N LEU A 76 -4.86 20.73 -11.18
CA LEU A 76 -4.52 21.06 -9.79
C LEU A 76 -4.23 22.55 -9.56
N GLY A 77 -4.53 23.41 -10.52
CA GLY A 77 -4.25 24.85 -10.46
C GLY A 77 -4.86 25.60 -9.27
N TYR A 78 -5.86 25.03 -8.63
CA TYR A 78 -6.51 25.60 -7.44
C TYR A 78 -5.79 25.29 -6.13
N LEU A 79 -4.91 24.27 -6.09
CA LEU A 79 -4.14 23.96 -4.89
C LEU A 79 -3.10 25.04 -4.60
N THR A 80 -2.72 25.15 -3.32
CA THR A 80 -1.63 26.00 -2.87
C THR A 80 -0.41 25.16 -2.53
N LEU A 81 0.80 25.73 -2.62
CA LEU A 81 2.04 25.00 -2.35
C LEU A 81 2.22 24.63 -0.86
N ASP A 82 1.54 25.33 0.04
CA ASP A 82 1.57 25.05 1.48
C ASP A 82 0.57 23.97 1.93
N ARG A 83 -0.31 23.51 1.02
CA ARG A 83 -1.30 22.47 1.33
C ARG A 83 -0.63 21.20 1.79
N GLN A 84 -0.97 20.73 2.98
CA GLN A 84 -0.43 19.53 3.55
C GLN A 84 -0.86 18.29 2.72
N SER A 85 0.09 17.46 2.33
CA SER A 85 -0.18 16.27 1.49
C SER A 85 -1.15 15.26 2.13
N ARG A 86 -1.17 15.15 3.47
CA ARG A 86 -2.12 14.31 4.20
C ARG A 86 -3.59 14.75 4.06
N THR A 87 -3.83 15.99 3.66
CA THR A 87 -5.18 16.54 3.44
C THR A 87 -5.62 16.43 1.99
N LEU A 88 -4.79 15.88 1.11
CA LEU A 88 -5.10 15.67 -0.30
C LEU A 88 -5.89 14.36 -0.45
N PRO A 89 -7.03 14.36 -1.14
CA PRO A 89 -7.73 13.15 -1.55
C PRO A 89 -6.84 12.27 -2.44
N GLY A 90 -7.11 10.96 -2.48
CA GLY A 90 -6.32 10.00 -3.26
C GLY A 90 -6.14 10.38 -4.72
N GLY A 91 -7.19 10.88 -5.37
CA GLY A 91 -7.13 11.35 -6.75
C GLY A 91 -6.26 12.60 -6.97
N GLU A 92 -6.16 13.52 -6.01
CA GLU A 92 -5.23 14.67 -6.09
C GLU A 92 -3.79 14.21 -5.97
N VAL A 93 -3.51 13.29 -5.04
CA VAL A 93 -2.19 12.66 -4.87
C VAL A 93 -1.77 11.96 -6.15
N GLN A 94 -2.65 11.17 -6.75
CA GLN A 94 -2.37 10.44 -7.98
C GLN A 94 -2.04 11.39 -9.15
N ARG A 95 -2.76 12.50 -9.27
CA ARG A 95 -2.48 13.53 -10.28
C ARG A 95 -1.13 14.22 -10.06
N ILE A 96 -0.74 14.48 -8.81
CA ILE A 96 0.60 14.98 -8.50
C ILE A 96 1.66 13.98 -8.96
N ASN A 97 1.44 12.67 -8.75
CA ASN A 97 2.35 11.62 -9.20
C ASN A 97 2.49 11.58 -10.71
N LEU A 98 1.38 11.70 -11.40
CA LEU A 98 1.37 11.74 -12.87
C LEU A 98 2.16 12.94 -13.42
N THR A 99 2.11 14.10 -12.75
CA THR A 99 2.96 15.26 -13.14
C THR A 99 4.44 15.01 -12.95
N THR A 100 4.80 14.21 -11.95
CA THR A 100 6.20 13.84 -11.72
C THR A 100 6.69 12.92 -12.84
N ALA A 101 5.88 11.96 -13.26
CA ALA A 101 6.18 11.09 -14.40
C ALA A 101 6.34 11.87 -15.72
N LEU A 102 5.53 12.91 -15.94
CA LEU A 102 5.68 13.83 -17.09
C LEU A 102 6.96 14.67 -17.03
N GLY A 103 7.43 15.00 -15.83
CA GLY A 103 8.64 15.80 -15.62
C GLY A 103 9.94 15.01 -15.78
N THR A 104 9.87 13.68 -15.88
CA THR A 104 11.01 12.81 -16.15
C THR A 104 11.14 12.54 -17.64
N SER A 105 12.38 12.48 -18.15
CA SER A 105 12.66 12.12 -19.55
C SER A 105 12.56 10.60 -19.79
N LEU A 106 11.63 9.90 -19.10
CA LEU A 106 11.47 8.46 -19.23
C LEU A 106 10.89 8.13 -20.60
N VAL A 107 11.60 7.28 -21.32
CA VAL A 107 11.19 6.70 -22.61
C VAL A 107 11.33 5.18 -22.49
N ASN A 108 10.58 4.44 -23.31
CA ASN A 108 10.62 2.98 -23.30
C ASN A 108 10.33 2.34 -21.94
N THR A 109 9.39 2.94 -21.18
CA THR A 109 8.97 2.51 -19.84
C THR A 109 7.54 2.00 -19.88
N LEU A 110 7.22 0.95 -19.11
CA LEU A 110 5.86 0.51 -18.86
C LEU A 110 5.31 1.26 -17.63
N PHE A 111 4.33 2.10 -17.84
CA PHE A 111 3.55 2.70 -16.77
C PHE A 111 2.31 1.87 -16.50
N VAL A 112 2.19 1.38 -15.26
CA VAL A 112 0.99 0.69 -14.77
C VAL A 112 0.23 1.67 -13.87
N LEU A 113 -0.98 2.02 -14.27
CA LEU A 113 -1.82 3.02 -13.61
C LEU A 113 -3.08 2.33 -13.05
N ASP A 114 -3.40 2.62 -11.79
CA ASP A 114 -4.61 2.11 -11.13
C ASP A 114 -5.64 3.23 -11.04
N GLU A 115 -6.67 3.16 -11.85
CA GLU A 115 -7.82 4.07 -11.87
C GLU A 115 -7.45 5.58 -11.80
N PRO A 116 -6.70 6.11 -12.78
CA PRO A 116 -6.26 7.51 -12.77
C PRO A 116 -7.41 8.53 -12.85
N SER A 117 -8.63 8.11 -13.13
CA SER A 117 -9.84 8.93 -13.17
C SER A 117 -10.46 9.24 -11.81
N ILE A 118 -10.01 8.60 -10.74
CA ILE A 118 -10.60 8.70 -9.40
C ILE A 118 -10.76 10.14 -8.91
N GLY A 119 -11.94 10.44 -8.37
CA GLY A 119 -12.28 11.76 -7.81
C GLY A 119 -12.28 12.88 -8.83
N LEU A 120 -12.32 12.54 -10.13
CA LEU A 120 -12.37 13.53 -11.20
C LEU A 120 -13.81 13.83 -11.61
N HIS A 121 -14.10 15.12 -11.70
CA HIS A 121 -15.30 15.56 -12.37
C HIS A 121 -15.20 15.28 -13.89
N PRO A 122 -16.30 14.91 -14.59
CA PRO A 122 -16.29 14.64 -16.04
C PRO A 122 -15.62 15.72 -16.90
N ARG A 123 -15.66 16.99 -16.47
CA ARG A 123 -14.94 18.09 -17.12
C ARG A 123 -13.42 17.94 -17.14
N ASP A 124 -12.85 17.34 -16.11
CA ASP A 124 -11.40 17.25 -15.91
C ASP A 124 -10.81 15.97 -16.53
N MET A 125 -11.66 15.03 -16.99
CA MET A 125 -11.26 13.77 -17.62
C MET A 125 -10.42 13.96 -18.87
N ASP A 126 -10.80 14.91 -19.73
CA ASP A 126 -10.05 15.21 -20.97
C ASP A 126 -8.59 15.59 -20.69
N ARG A 127 -8.35 16.27 -19.57
CA ARG A 127 -6.97 16.68 -19.18
C ARG A 127 -6.10 15.47 -18.84
N ILE A 128 -6.64 14.53 -18.10
CA ILE A 128 -5.92 13.29 -17.73
C ILE A 128 -5.69 12.43 -18.98
N ASN A 129 -6.68 12.29 -19.84
CA ASN A 129 -6.54 11.59 -21.12
C ASN A 129 -5.41 12.20 -21.97
N GLN A 130 -5.36 13.52 -22.09
CA GLN A 130 -4.27 14.21 -22.83
C GLN A 130 -2.90 13.94 -22.19
N VAL A 131 -2.81 13.88 -20.87
CA VAL A 131 -1.57 13.58 -20.16
C VAL A 131 -1.12 12.15 -20.45
N MET A 132 -2.01 11.17 -20.36
CA MET A 132 -1.70 9.78 -20.69
C MET A 132 -1.28 9.62 -22.15
N LEU A 133 -1.99 10.27 -23.07
CA LEU A 133 -1.62 10.23 -24.49
C LEU A 133 -0.24 10.86 -24.75
N ARG A 134 0.12 11.95 -24.08
CA ARG A 134 1.49 12.53 -24.18
C ARG A 134 2.57 11.60 -23.63
N LEU A 135 2.32 10.91 -22.51
CA LEU A 135 3.25 9.89 -22.00
C LEU A 135 3.43 8.76 -23.00
N ARG A 136 2.35 8.29 -23.64
CA ARG A 136 2.41 7.31 -24.71
C ARG A 136 3.23 7.84 -25.91
N ASP A 137 2.91 9.04 -26.38
CA ASP A 137 3.53 9.66 -27.56
C ASP A 137 5.01 9.98 -27.34
N ALA A 138 5.47 10.05 -26.08
CA ALA A 138 6.87 10.11 -25.69
C ALA A 138 7.61 8.77 -25.82
N GLY A 139 6.97 7.70 -26.33
CA GLY A 139 7.57 6.38 -26.54
C GLY A 139 7.42 5.45 -25.35
N ASN A 140 6.42 5.66 -24.48
CA ASN A 140 6.15 4.79 -23.34
C ASN A 140 4.93 3.88 -23.60
N THR A 141 4.89 2.78 -22.88
CA THR A 141 3.74 1.87 -22.86
C THR A 141 2.91 2.17 -21.63
N LEU A 142 1.60 2.35 -21.78
CA LEU A 142 0.68 2.57 -20.68
C LEU A 142 -0.29 1.42 -20.54
N LEU A 143 -0.38 0.86 -19.35
CA LEU A 143 -1.35 -0.13 -18.96
C LEU A 143 -2.20 0.46 -17.83
N VAL A 144 -3.49 0.64 -18.08
CA VAL A 144 -4.37 1.37 -17.19
C VAL A 144 -5.54 0.48 -16.79
N VAL A 145 -5.70 0.24 -15.50
CA VAL A 145 -6.92 -0.39 -14.97
C VAL A 145 -7.96 0.71 -14.82
N GLU A 146 -9.09 0.60 -15.55
CA GLU A 146 -10.08 1.67 -15.60
C GLU A 146 -11.50 1.21 -15.92
N HIS A 147 -12.46 2.03 -15.50
CA HIS A 147 -13.88 1.81 -15.72
C HIS A 147 -14.61 3.03 -16.32
N ASP A 148 -13.95 4.18 -16.39
CA ASP A 148 -14.54 5.40 -16.96
C ASP A 148 -14.66 5.32 -18.50
N PRO A 149 -15.86 5.58 -19.09
CA PRO A 149 -16.06 5.50 -20.52
C PRO A 149 -15.14 6.41 -21.33
N GLN A 150 -14.81 7.60 -20.83
CA GLN A 150 -13.98 8.56 -21.57
C GLN A 150 -12.53 8.09 -21.68
N VAL A 151 -11.99 7.43 -20.62
CA VAL A 151 -10.67 6.83 -20.65
C VAL A 151 -10.64 5.59 -21.55
N MET A 152 -11.66 4.73 -21.41
CA MET A 152 -11.76 3.49 -22.21
C MET A 152 -11.82 3.80 -23.71
N LEU A 153 -12.63 4.79 -24.10
CA LEU A 153 -12.77 5.19 -25.51
C LEU A 153 -11.56 5.95 -26.07
N ALA A 154 -10.71 6.52 -25.21
CA ALA A 154 -9.45 7.16 -25.59
C ALA A 154 -8.28 6.15 -25.77
N ALA A 155 -8.46 4.90 -25.39
CA ALA A 155 -7.41 3.87 -25.44
C ALA A 155 -7.14 3.39 -26.89
N ASP A 156 -5.89 2.93 -27.13
CA ASP A 156 -5.55 2.23 -28.37
C ASP A 156 -6.07 0.77 -28.37
N ARG A 157 -6.18 0.17 -27.16
CA ARG A 157 -6.68 -1.19 -26.94
C ARG A 157 -7.44 -1.29 -25.64
N ILE A 158 -8.43 -2.15 -25.61
CA ILE A 158 -9.20 -2.53 -24.42
C ILE A 158 -9.08 -4.03 -24.22
N LEU A 159 -8.73 -4.44 -23.00
CA LEU A 159 -8.74 -5.80 -22.50
C LEU A 159 -9.85 -5.94 -21.46
N ASP A 160 -10.93 -6.61 -21.81
CA ASP A 160 -12.09 -6.84 -20.92
C ASP A 160 -11.98 -8.26 -20.32
N ILE A 161 -11.94 -8.32 -18.98
CA ILE A 161 -11.74 -9.56 -18.22
C ILE A 161 -13.02 -9.91 -17.48
N GLY A 162 -13.48 -11.13 -17.66
CA GLY A 162 -14.72 -11.64 -17.13
C GLY A 162 -14.84 -13.16 -17.24
N PRO A 163 -16.06 -13.66 -17.48
CA PRO A 163 -17.34 -12.94 -17.59
C PRO A 163 -17.95 -12.53 -16.25
N GLY A 164 -17.41 -13.02 -15.12
CA GLY A 164 -17.93 -12.77 -13.77
C GLY A 164 -16.82 -12.42 -12.78
N PRO A 165 -17.16 -12.19 -11.51
CA PRO A 165 -16.18 -12.01 -10.44
C PRO A 165 -15.68 -13.35 -9.88
N GLY A 166 -14.50 -13.35 -9.22
CA GLY A 166 -13.93 -14.50 -8.53
C GLY A 166 -13.68 -15.69 -9.48
N GLU A 167 -14.14 -16.87 -9.11
CA GLU A 167 -13.97 -18.09 -9.92
C GLU A 167 -14.64 -18.06 -11.29
N ARG A 168 -15.68 -17.24 -11.45
CA ARG A 168 -16.35 -17.00 -12.73
C ARG A 168 -15.65 -15.97 -13.60
N GLY A 169 -14.53 -15.37 -13.09
CA GLY A 169 -13.68 -14.44 -13.80
C GLY A 169 -12.48 -15.11 -14.42
N GLY A 170 -11.46 -14.32 -14.70
CA GLY A 170 -10.16 -14.78 -15.15
C GLY A 170 -10.04 -15.15 -16.60
N GLU A 171 -11.05 -14.90 -17.42
CA GLU A 171 -11.05 -15.14 -18.86
C GLU A 171 -11.01 -13.81 -19.62
N ILE A 172 -10.45 -13.80 -20.82
CA ILE A 172 -10.52 -12.67 -21.73
C ILE A 172 -11.86 -12.71 -22.45
N VAL A 173 -12.74 -11.77 -22.11
CA VAL A 173 -14.05 -11.64 -22.77
C VAL A 173 -13.90 -10.89 -24.09
N PHE A 174 -13.04 -9.87 -24.09
CA PHE A 174 -12.78 -9.08 -25.28
C PHE A 174 -11.34 -8.53 -25.26
N TYR A 175 -10.71 -8.50 -26.42
CA TYR A 175 -9.45 -7.80 -26.63
C TYR A 175 -9.40 -7.20 -28.04
N GLY A 176 -9.41 -5.87 -28.12
CA GLY A 176 -9.45 -5.19 -29.41
C GLY A 176 -9.42 -3.65 -29.28
N ARG A 177 -9.86 -2.96 -30.30
CA ARG A 177 -10.04 -1.51 -30.31
C ARG A 177 -11.36 -1.12 -29.62
N PRO A 178 -11.50 0.13 -29.12
CA PRO A 178 -12.75 0.60 -28.54
C PRO A 178 -13.95 0.43 -29.47
N GLU A 179 -13.79 0.71 -30.76
CA GLU A 179 -14.89 0.60 -31.74
C GLU A 179 -15.34 -0.87 -31.92
N GLU A 180 -14.42 -1.81 -31.83
CA GLU A 180 -14.68 -3.25 -31.90
C GLU A 180 -15.41 -3.74 -30.64
N LEU A 181 -15.06 -3.19 -29.46
CA LEU A 181 -15.77 -3.49 -28.21
C LEU A 181 -17.24 -3.08 -28.29
N LEU A 182 -17.55 -1.89 -28.82
CA LEU A 182 -18.93 -1.41 -28.96
C LEU A 182 -19.79 -2.34 -29.85
N ALA A 183 -19.18 -3.09 -30.75
CA ALA A 183 -19.84 -4.07 -31.60
C ALA A 183 -19.95 -5.46 -30.97
N ALA A 184 -19.23 -5.73 -29.86
CA ALA A 184 -19.22 -7.03 -29.20
C ALA A 184 -20.58 -7.35 -28.55
N GLN A 185 -21.01 -8.62 -28.65
CA GLN A 185 -22.30 -9.08 -28.10
C GLN A 185 -22.11 -9.79 -26.73
N ASP A 186 -20.95 -10.33 -26.47
CA ASP A 186 -20.69 -11.17 -25.30
C ASP A 186 -20.00 -10.39 -24.15
N SER A 187 -19.76 -9.08 -24.31
CA SER A 187 -19.15 -8.25 -23.30
C SER A 187 -20.18 -7.45 -22.50
N LEU A 188 -20.22 -7.67 -21.20
CA LEU A 188 -21.05 -6.88 -20.28
C LEU A 188 -20.67 -5.40 -20.28
N THR A 189 -19.39 -5.09 -20.40
CA THR A 189 -18.88 -3.73 -20.56
C THR A 189 -19.46 -3.06 -21.81
N ALA A 190 -19.49 -3.78 -22.93
CA ALA A 190 -20.08 -3.29 -24.18
C ALA A 190 -21.59 -3.03 -24.04
N ASP A 191 -22.32 -3.87 -23.31
CA ASP A 191 -23.75 -3.69 -23.07
C ASP A 191 -24.05 -2.36 -22.39
N TYR A 192 -23.24 -1.98 -21.41
CA TYR A 192 -23.38 -0.70 -20.71
C TYR A 192 -22.96 0.48 -21.58
N LEU A 193 -21.81 0.39 -22.25
CA LEU A 193 -21.31 1.47 -23.12
C LEU A 193 -22.24 1.78 -24.28
N THR A 194 -22.92 0.77 -24.81
CA THR A 194 -23.89 0.93 -25.91
C THR A 194 -25.31 1.24 -25.46
N GLY A 195 -25.58 1.24 -24.16
CA GLY A 195 -26.91 1.47 -23.59
C GLY A 195 -27.90 0.29 -23.75
N ARG A 196 -27.41 -0.91 -24.18
CA ARG A 196 -28.21 -2.15 -24.16
C ARG A 196 -28.61 -2.54 -22.73
N ARG A 197 -27.76 -2.21 -21.76
CA ARG A 197 -28.05 -2.26 -20.32
C ARG A 197 -27.97 -0.89 -19.69
N ARG A 198 -28.77 -0.68 -18.62
CA ARG A 198 -28.79 0.56 -17.84
C ARG A 198 -28.30 0.29 -16.41
N VAL A 199 -27.49 1.21 -15.88
CA VAL A 199 -27.01 1.16 -14.52
C VAL A 199 -28.09 1.52 -13.52
N ALA A 200 -28.81 2.62 -13.75
CA ALA A 200 -29.89 3.06 -12.87
C ALA A 200 -31.08 2.10 -12.96
N PRO A 201 -31.54 1.49 -11.85
CA PRO A 201 -32.79 0.69 -11.85
C PRO A 201 -33.99 1.60 -12.11
N GLU A 202 -34.95 1.08 -12.86
CA GLU A 202 -36.23 1.75 -13.03
C GLU A 202 -36.96 1.80 -11.68
N ARG A 203 -37.34 2.99 -11.26
CA ARG A 203 -38.04 3.21 -10.00
C ARG A 203 -39.11 4.27 -10.13
N PRO A 204 -40.21 4.17 -9.36
CA PRO A 204 -41.19 5.25 -9.31
C PRO A 204 -40.56 6.48 -8.64
N ALA A 205 -40.93 7.67 -9.11
CA ALA A 205 -40.53 8.93 -8.50
C ALA A 205 -40.99 8.98 -7.03
N ARG A 206 -40.13 9.31 -6.11
CA ARG A 206 -40.51 9.52 -4.71
C ARG A 206 -41.33 10.80 -4.57
N PRO A 207 -42.30 10.86 -3.62
CA PRO A 207 -43.04 12.07 -3.37
C PRO A 207 -42.14 13.22 -2.96
N ALA A 208 -42.65 14.47 -2.97
CA ALA A 208 -41.88 15.63 -2.54
C ALA A 208 -41.33 15.45 -1.11
N PRO A 209 -40.11 15.91 -0.80
CA PRO A 209 -39.52 15.77 0.52
C PRO A 209 -40.23 16.64 1.55
N GLU A 210 -40.57 16.03 2.71
CA GLU A 210 -41.27 16.73 3.80
C GLU A 210 -40.31 17.12 4.95
N GLN A 211 -39.19 16.39 5.13
CA GLN A 211 -38.26 16.57 6.21
C GLN A 211 -36.90 17.04 5.67
N TRP A 212 -36.29 18.00 6.34
CA TRP A 212 -35.09 18.65 5.89
C TRP A 212 -34.08 18.80 7.01
N LEU A 213 -32.81 18.59 6.68
CA LEU A 213 -31.65 18.99 7.47
C LEU A 213 -31.10 20.28 6.85
N GLU A 214 -30.88 21.33 7.64
CA GLU A 214 -30.44 22.63 7.17
C GLU A 214 -29.14 23.03 7.85
N VAL A 215 -28.15 23.45 7.07
CA VAL A 215 -26.90 24.04 7.55
C VAL A 215 -26.82 25.44 7.01
N LEU A 216 -26.71 26.42 7.93
CA LEU A 216 -26.85 27.84 7.59
C LEU A 216 -25.52 28.59 7.74
N GLU A 217 -25.25 29.49 6.78
CA GLU A 217 -24.10 30.39 6.75
C GLU A 217 -22.78 29.67 6.90
N VAL A 218 -22.56 28.63 6.06
CA VAL A 218 -21.33 27.86 6.06
C VAL A 218 -20.22 28.66 5.39
N SER A 219 -19.11 28.90 6.11
CA SER A 219 -18.01 29.74 5.67
C SER A 219 -16.62 29.13 5.93
N GLU A 220 -16.55 27.81 6.09
CA GLU A 220 -15.27 27.11 6.31
C GLU A 220 -14.47 27.02 5.00
N HIS A 221 -13.18 27.20 5.08
CA HIS A 221 -12.23 27.18 3.96
C HIS A 221 -12.67 28.09 2.78
N ASN A 222 -12.99 27.50 1.64
CA ASN A 222 -13.40 28.24 0.45
C ASN A 222 -14.92 28.42 0.32
N LEU A 223 -15.73 27.92 1.27
CA LEU A 223 -17.18 28.06 1.23
C LEU A 223 -17.62 29.50 1.50
N LYS A 224 -18.49 30.04 0.63
CA LYS A 224 -18.85 31.47 0.59
C LYS A 224 -20.17 31.78 1.28
N ASN A 225 -20.24 31.51 2.58
CA ASN A 225 -21.42 31.78 3.41
C ASN A 225 -22.71 31.22 2.80
N ILE A 226 -22.69 29.90 2.53
CA ILE A 226 -23.78 29.21 1.86
C ILE A 226 -24.79 28.60 2.82
N ASP A 227 -26.06 28.61 2.44
CA ASP A 227 -27.14 27.90 3.12
C ASP A 227 -27.48 26.64 2.34
N VAL A 228 -27.41 25.47 3.00
CA VAL A 228 -27.62 24.16 2.36
C VAL A 228 -28.78 23.43 3.02
N ARG A 229 -29.73 22.95 2.20
CA ARG A 229 -30.89 22.16 2.63
C ARG A 229 -30.80 20.76 2.05
N ILE A 230 -30.85 19.76 2.91
CA ILE A 230 -30.68 18.34 2.58
C ILE A 230 -31.99 17.63 2.90
N PRO A 231 -32.72 17.09 1.90
CA PRO A 231 -33.94 16.34 2.16
C PRO A 231 -33.60 14.99 2.80
N LEU A 232 -34.33 14.64 3.85
CA LEU A 232 -34.16 13.36 4.52
C LEU A 232 -34.96 12.23 3.79
N ASN A 233 -34.58 10.97 4.06
CA ASN A 233 -35.10 9.77 3.42
C ASN A 233 -35.01 9.81 1.89
N ARG A 234 -33.88 10.34 1.38
CA ARG A 234 -33.56 10.53 -0.04
C ARG A 234 -32.12 10.15 -0.30
N LEU A 235 -31.85 9.79 -1.56
CA LEU A 235 -30.48 9.76 -2.10
C LEU A 235 -30.14 11.18 -2.57
N VAL A 236 -29.30 11.86 -1.80
CA VAL A 236 -28.79 13.20 -2.09
C VAL A 236 -27.37 13.10 -2.61
N CYS A 237 -27.10 13.59 -3.82
CA CYS A 237 -25.76 13.69 -4.34
C CYS A 237 -25.21 15.10 -4.17
N LEU A 238 -24.03 15.22 -3.57
CA LEU A 238 -23.22 16.42 -3.51
C LEU A 238 -22.22 16.42 -4.64
N THR A 239 -22.36 17.32 -5.58
CA THR A 239 -21.59 17.37 -6.84
C THR A 239 -20.79 18.67 -6.98
N GLY A 240 -19.97 18.75 -8.02
CA GLY A 240 -19.15 19.92 -8.34
C GLY A 240 -17.71 19.53 -8.70
N VAL A 241 -17.00 20.46 -9.32
CA VAL A 241 -15.61 20.23 -9.74
C VAL A 241 -14.66 19.95 -8.57
N SER A 242 -13.50 19.37 -8.84
CA SER A 242 -12.48 19.14 -7.80
C SER A 242 -12.08 20.47 -7.14
N GLY A 243 -12.00 20.47 -5.80
CA GLY A 243 -11.70 21.67 -5.01
C GLY A 243 -12.83 22.66 -4.84
N SER A 244 -14.08 22.34 -5.22
CA SER A 244 -15.25 23.23 -5.05
C SER A 244 -15.77 23.35 -3.61
N GLY A 245 -15.23 22.56 -2.66
CA GLY A 245 -15.61 22.60 -1.24
C GLY A 245 -16.52 21.46 -0.77
N LYS A 246 -16.72 20.41 -1.59
CA LYS A 246 -17.59 19.26 -1.27
C LYS A 246 -17.21 18.57 0.04
N SER A 247 -15.96 18.13 0.17
CA SER A 247 -15.49 17.43 1.37
C SER A 247 -15.51 18.35 2.59
N THR A 248 -15.21 19.64 2.42
CA THR A 248 -15.33 20.64 3.48
C THR A 248 -16.75 20.72 4.00
N LEU A 249 -17.75 20.87 3.10
CA LEU A 249 -19.16 20.90 3.49
C LEU A 249 -19.59 19.61 4.18
N LEU A 250 -19.19 18.44 3.61
CA LEU A 250 -19.66 17.13 4.05
C LEU A 250 -18.99 16.68 5.33
N GLN A 251 -17.66 16.66 5.37
CA GLN A 251 -16.87 16.11 6.47
C GLN A 251 -16.57 17.16 7.53
N ASP A 252 -15.91 18.27 7.14
CA ASP A 252 -15.42 19.25 8.12
C ASP A 252 -16.57 19.97 8.82
N VAL A 253 -17.67 20.24 8.11
CA VAL A 253 -18.81 20.99 8.69
C VAL A 253 -19.92 20.05 9.14
N LEU A 254 -20.59 19.38 8.19
CA LEU A 254 -21.84 18.65 8.47
C LEU A 254 -21.63 17.43 9.35
N TYR A 255 -20.72 16.54 8.96
CA TYR A 255 -20.47 15.31 9.72
C TYR A 255 -19.95 15.62 11.12
N ASN A 256 -18.95 16.50 11.24
CA ASN A 256 -18.39 16.85 12.55
C ASN A 256 -19.45 17.52 13.46
N ALA A 257 -20.28 18.43 12.92
CA ALA A 257 -21.34 19.07 13.70
C ALA A 257 -22.40 18.07 14.18
N LEU A 258 -22.82 17.14 13.31
CA LEU A 258 -23.76 16.09 13.68
C LEU A 258 -23.19 15.09 14.68
N ALA A 259 -21.97 14.62 14.44
CA ALA A 259 -21.28 13.66 15.31
C ALA A 259 -21.12 14.22 16.74
N GLN A 260 -20.70 15.49 16.88
CA GLN A 260 -20.62 16.15 18.18
C GLN A 260 -21.98 16.21 18.89
N ARG A 261 -23.06 16.57 18.16
CA ARG A 261 -24.42 16.62 18.73
C ARG A 261 -24.96 15.24 19.13
N LYS A 262 -24.55 14.19 18.43
CA LYS A 262 -24.91 12.78 18.74
C LYS A 262 -24.00 12.15 19.78
N GLY A 263 -23.00 12.89 20.32
CA GLY A 263 -22.12 12.42 21.40
C GLY A 263 -20.95 11.56 20.94
N HIS A 264 -20.62 11.57 19.62
CA HIS A 264 -19.44 10.91 19.09
C HIS A 264 -18.19 11.81 19.24
N THR A 265 -17.03 11.16 19.35
CA THR A 265 -15.74 11.86 19.27
C THR A 265 -15.51 12.27 17.80
N ALA A 266 -15.43 13.56 17.55
CA ALA A 266 -15.20 14.13 16.23
C ALA A 266 -14.30 15.37 16.35
N GLU A 267 -13.69 15.76 15.22
CA GLU A 267 -12.97 17.04 15.14
C GLU A 267 -13.93 18.22 15.34
N LEU A 268 -13.39 19.42 15.59
CA LEU A 268 -14.20 20.61 15.71
C LEU A 268 -14.94 20.87 14.39
N ALA A 269 -16.24 21.12 14.48
CA ALA A 269 -17.04 21.45 13.32
C ALA A 269 -16.56 22.77 12.69
N GLY A 270 -16.42 22.77 11.37
CA GLY A 270 -16.07 23.97 10.61
C GLY A 270 -17.07 25.11 10.77
N ALA A 271 -16.67 26.31 10.39
CA ALA A 271 -17.43 27.54 10.60
C ALA A 271 -18.81 27.52 9.93
N HIS A 272 -19.88 27.55 10.75
CA HIS A 272 -21.28 27.64 10.34
C HIS A 272 -22.09 28.33 11.45
N ARG A 273 -23.20 28.97 11.08
CA ARG A 273 -24.03 29.64 12.06
C ARG A 273 -24.96 28.68 12.83
N ALA A 274 -25.62 27.76 12.13
CA ALA A 274 -26.61 26.91 12.75
C ALA A 274 -26.83 25.62 11.93
N LEU A 275 -27.14 24.55 12.66
CA LEU A 275 -27.61 23.27 12.12
C LEU A 275 -29.03 23.04 12.66
N ARG A 276 -30.01 22.71 11.79
CA ARG A 276 -31.42 22.49 12.13
C ARG A 276 -31.90 21.18 11.53
N GLY A 277 -32.83 20.51 12.19
CA GLY A 277 -33.40 19.24 11.73
C GLY A 277 -32.58 18.01 12.12
N ASP A 278 -31.56 18.17 12.94
CA ASP A 278 -30.74 17.07 13.47
C ASP A 278 -31.55 16.14 14.41
N GLU A 279 -32.64 16.63 15.01
CA GLU A 279 -33.55 15.83 15.81
C GLU A 279 -34.33 14.76 15.01
N LEU A 280 -34.41 14.92 13.68
CA LEU A 280 -35.09 14.00 12.77
C LEU A 280 -34.28 12.75 12.43
N ILE A 281 -32.98 12.75 12.78
CA ILE A 281 -32.06 11.63 12.62
C ILE A 281 -31.57 11.15 13.97
N ASP A 282 -31.48 9.83 14.16
CA ASP A 282 -30.99 9.25 15.41
C ASP A 282 -29.48 9.25 15.50
N ASP A 283 -28.77 9.03 14.37
CA ASP A 283 -27.31 8.93 14.33
C ASP A 283 -26.76 9.28 12.93
N VAL A 284 -25.45 9.59 12.87
CA VAL A 284 -24.71 9.87 11.62
C VAL A 284 -23.54 8.92 11.47
N VAL A 285 -23.34 8.40 10.28
CA VAL A 285 -22.27 7.43 9.97
C VAL A 285 -21.50 7.91 8.75
N LEU A 286 -20.18 8.03 8.89
CA LEU A 286 -19.29 8.31 7.78
C LEU A 286 -18.74 6.98 7.21
N VAL A 287 -18.99 6.76 5.94
CA VAL A 287 -18.49 5.58 5.19
C VAL A 287 -17.45 6.09 4.18
N ASP A 288 -16.22 6.13 4.60
CA ASP A 288 -15.07 6.57 3.82
C ASP A 288 -14.23 5.39 3.30
N GLN A 289 -13.21 5.67 2.51
CA GLN A 289 -12.28 4.68 1.94
C GLN A 289 -11.15 4.29 2.91
N SER A 290 -11.18 4.75 4.16
CA SER A 290 -10.16 4.39 5.15
C SER A 290 -10.15 2.86 5.42
N PRO A 291 -8.98 2.24 5.64
CA PRO A 291 -8.89 0.81 5.90
C PRO A 291 -9.72 0.38 7.11
N ILE A 292 -10.41 -0.76 6.98
CA ILE A 292 -11.14 -1.41 8.07
C ILE A 292 -10.19 -2.38 8.77
N GLY A 293 -9.84 -2.10 10.01
CA GLY A 293 -8.93 -2.98 10.75
C GLY A 293 -7.51 -2.98 10.17
N ARG A 294 -6.55 -3.40 10.99
CA ARG A 294 -5.13 -3.33 10.63
C ARG A 294 -4.45 -4.71 10.70
N THR A 295 -5.19 -5.74 11.09
CA THR A 295 -4.65 -7.08 11.30
C THR A 295 -5.20 -8.08 10.30
N THR A 296 -4.41 -9.09 9.96
CA THR A 296 -4.83 -10.21 9.11
C THR A 296 -5.93 -11.06 9.73
N ARG A 297 -6.21 -10.88 11.04
CA ARG A 297 -7.32 -11.53 11.75
C ARG A 297 -8.67 -10.93 11.39
N SER A 298 -8.71 -9.64 11.04
CA SER A 298 -9.93 -9.00 10.55
C SER A 298 -10.31 -9.58 9.19
N ASN A 299 -11.53 -10.08 9.05
CA ASN A 299 -12.07 -10.64 7.81
C ASN A 299 -13.56 -10.30 7.65
N PRO A 300 -14.15 -10.46 6.46
CA PRO A 300 -15.55 -10.11 6.20
C PRO A 300 -16.52 -10.82 7.13
N ALA A 301 -16.35 -12.13 7.40
CA ALA A 301 -17.24 -12.88 8.28
C ALA A 301 -17.23 -12.33 9.72
N SER A 302 -16.06 -11.96 10.24
CA SER A 302 -15.95 -11.37 11.59
C SER A 302 -16.56 -9.97 11.64
N TYR A 303 -16.37 -9.19 10.57
CA TYR A 303 -16.81 -7.80 10.52
C TYR A 303 -18.35 -7.67 10.56
N VAL A 304 -19.06 -8.55 9.84
CA VAL A 304 -20.53 -8.56 9.84
C VAL A 304 -21.14 -9.43 10.95
N GLY A 305 -20.31 -10.05 11.80
CA GLY A 305 -20.79 -10.91 12.91
C GLY A 305 -21.17 -12.33 12.51
N ALA A 306 -21.05 -12.72 11.25
CA ALA A 306 -21.38 -14.07 10.78
C ALA A 306 -20.46 -15.15 11.37
N PHE A 307 -19.20 -14.80 11.66
CA PHE A 307 -18.23 -15.72 12.22
C PHE A 307 -18.61 -16.18 13.64
N ASP A 308 -19.19 -15.31 14.47
CA ASP A 308 -19.62 -15.67 15.83
C ASP A 308 -20.77 -16.66 15.81
N ALA A 309 -21.75 -16.45 14.91
CA ALA A 309 -22.86 -17.38 14.70
C ALA A 309 -22.37 -18.73 14.15
N SER A 310 -21.41 -18.73 13.22
CA SER A 310 -20.80 -19.94 12.66
C SER A 310 -20.09 -20.75 13.75
N ARG A 311 -19.25 -20.12 14.59
CA ARG A 311 -18.57 -20.80 15.71
C ARG A 311 -19.54 -21.47 16.69
N GLN A 312 -20.69 -20.83 16.94
CA GLN A 312 -21.74 -21.41 17.76
C GLN A 312 -22.39 -22.61 17.08
N ALA A 313 -22.52 -22.63 15.77
CA ALA A 313 -23.02 -23.80 15.04
C ALA A 313 -22.03 -24.96 15.15
N PHE A 314 -20.73 -24.74 14.90
CA PHE A 314 -19.69 -25.77 15.06
C PHE A 314 -19.64 -26.36 16.49
N ALA A 315 -19.78 -25.53 17.52
CA ALA A 315 -19.75 -25.99 18.90
C ALA A 315 -20.95 -26.90 19.30
N LYS A 316 -22.01 -26.92 18.48
CA LYS A 316 -23.18 -27.78 18.68
C LYS A 316 -23.09 -29.11 17.95
N GLU A 317 -22.11 -29.27 17.04
CA GLU A 317 -21.90 -30.53 16.33
C GLU A 317 -21.58 -31.67 17.32
N PRO A 318 -22.13 -32.90 17.11
CA PRO A 318 -21.91 -34.02 18.00
C PRO A 318 -20.44 -34.30 18.30
N GLU A 319 -19.62 -34.27 17.29
CA GLU A 319 -18.17 -34.49 17.40
C GLU A 319 -17.48 -33.39 18.23
N ALA A 320 -17.90 -32.12 18.09
CA ALA A 320 -17.40 -31.03 18.91
C ALA A 320 -17.77 -31.20 20.39
N VAL A 321 -19.00 -31.62 20.66
CA VAL A 321 -19.48 -31.86 22.02
C VAL A 321 -18.74 -33.03 22.66
N GLU A 322 -18.52 -34.14 21.93
CA GLU A 322 -17.77 -35.30 22.41
C GLU A 322 -16.30 -34.92 22.75
N ARG A 323 -15.67 -34.07 21.97
CA ARG A 323 -14.30 -33.60 22.19
C ARG A 323 -14.22 -32.45 23.19
N GLY A 324 -15.33 -31.97 23.74
CA GLY A 324 -15.37 -30.84 24.69
C GLY A 324 -14.99 -29.51 24.04
N CYS A 325 -15.15 -29.36 22.71
CA CYS A 325 -14.91 -28.13 21.99
C CYS A 325 -16.00 -27.11 22.31
N THR A 326 -15.57 -25.87 22.53
CA THR A 326 -16.47 -24.74 22.75
C THR A 326 -16.41 -23.78 21.56
N ALA A 327 -17.29 -22.78 21.47
CA ALA A 327 -17.20 -21.74 20.47
C ALA A 327 -15.85 -20.98 20.50
N GLY A 328 -15.15 -20.97 21.65
CA GLY A 328 -13.81 -20.46 21.81
C GLY A 328 -12.74 -21.29 21.10
N THR A 329 -12.92 -22.62 21.03
CA THR A 329 -12.01 -23.53 20.29
C THR A 329 -11.97 -23.19 18.79
N PHE A 330 -13.11 -22.77 18.22
CA PHE A 330 -13.23 -22.37 16.82
C PHE A 330 -12.90 -20.89 16.58
N SER A 331 -12.32 -20.19 17.56
CA SER A 331 -11.85 -18.81 17.39
C SER A 331 -10.37 -18.76 16.99
N PHE A 332 -10.04 -17.98 15.97
CA PHE A 332 -8.65 -17.68 15.62
C PHE A 332 -8.12 -16.44 16.37
N ASN A 333 -8.97 -15.67 17.08
CA ASN A 333 -8.55 -14.50 17.86
C ASN A 333 -8.13 -14.89 19.28
N ALA A 334 -8.78 -15.86 19.88
CA ALA A 334 -8.54 -16.31 21.24
C ALA A 334 -8.82 -17.82 21.34
N GLY A 335 -8.31 -18.47 22.39
CA GLY A 335 -8.59 -19.88 22.62
C GLY A 335 -7.47 -20.83 22.19
N ASN A 336 -7.69 -22.11 22.47
CA ASN A 336 -6.68 -23.18 22.34
C ASN A 336 -6.65 -23.85 20.97
N GLY A 337 -7.58 -23.55 20.06
CA GLY A 337 -7.68 -24.18 18.75
C GLY A 337 -6.83 -23.51 17.66
N ARG A 338 -6.12 -22.44 17.98
CA ARG A 338 -5.29 -21.69 17.03
C ARG A 338 -4.03 -22.44 16.63
N CYS A 339 -3.58 -22.25 15.39
CA CYS A 339 -2.25 -22.62 14.98
C CYS A 339 -1.20 -21.96 15.88
N PRO A 340 -0.31 -22.72 16.53
CA PRO A 340 0.68 -22.15 17.45
C PRO A 340 1.70 -21.25 16.75
N THR A 341 2.02 -21.53 15.49
CA THR A 341 3.04 -20.82 14.71
C THR A 341 2.59 -19.43 14.32
N CYS A 342 1.40 -19.28 13.72
CA CYS A 342 0.88 -17.98 13.32
C CYS A 342 -0.05 -17.33 14.37
N GLY A 343 -0.27 -17.98 15.51
CA GLY A 343 -1.16 -17.49 16.55
C GLY A 343 -2.61 -17.24 16.09
N GLY A 344 -3.04 -17.87 14.98
CA GLY A 344 -4.35 -17.70 14.37
C GLY A 344 -4.41 -16.63 13.26
N ASN A 345 -3.27 -16.02 12.89
CA ASN A 345 -3.21 -15.04 11.79
C ASN A 345 -3.45 -15.70 10.42
N GLY A 346 -3.02 -16.96 10.25
CA GLY A 346 -3.07 -17.68 8.97
C GLY A 346 -2.04 -17.21 7.96
N PHE A 347 -1.52 -16.00 8.12
CA PHE A 347 -0.56 -15.37 7.23
C PHE A 347 0.58 -14.77 8.03
N GLU A 348 1.75 -14.73 7.44
CA GLU A 348 2.89 -13.94 7.89
C GLU A 348 2.90 -12.63 7.09
N HIS A 349 2.91 -11.51 7.77
CA HIS A 349 3.03 -10.21 7.16
C HIS A 349 4.50 -9.93 6.88
N VAL A 350 4.86 -9.81 5.61
CA VAL A 350 6.18 -9.38 5.18
C VAL A 350 6.06 -7.95 4.67
N GLU A 351 6.54 -7.02 5.48
CA GLU A 351 6.60 -5.61 5.09
C GLU A 351 7.63 -5.47 3.97
N MET A 352 7.15 -5.22 2.77
CA MET A 352 7.98 -4.94 1.60
C MET A 352 8.19 -3.43 1.52
N GLN A 353 9.38 -2.97 1.86
CA GLN A 353 9.71 -1.54 1.97
C GLN A 353 9.44 -0.73 0.67
N PHE A 354 9.28 -1.38 -0.48
CA PHE A 354 9.13 -0.74 -1.81
C PHE A 354 7.93 -1.25 -2.61
N LEU A 355 7.33 -2.35 -2.18
CA LEU A 355 6.18 -2.98 -2.81
C LEU A 355 5.01 -2.97 -1.82
N SER A 356 3.82 -3.26 -2.30
CA SER A 356 2.69 -3.56 -1.42
C SER A 356 3.09 -4.68 -0.46
N ASP A 357 2.72 -4.56 0.81
CA ASP A 357 2.98 -5.59 1.81
C ASP A 357 2.50 -6.95 1.32
N VAL A 358 3.35 -7.97 1.47
CA VAL A 358 3.03 -9.32 1.06
C VAL A 358 2.59 -10.14 2.28
N TYR A 359 1.43 -10.77 2.16
CA TYR A 359 0.91 -11.70 3.15
C TYR A 359 1.19 -13.13 2.68
N ILE A 360 2.22 -13.76 3.27
CA ILE A 360 2.60 -15.14 2.95
C ILE A 360 1.79 -16.09 3.84
N ARG A 361 1.25 -17.17 3.27
CA ARG A 361 0.53 -18.18 4.05
C ARG A 361 1.44 -18.82 5.09
N CYS A 362 0.92 -19.03 6.29
CA CYS A 362 1.65 -19.73 7.35
C CYS A 362 2.01 -21.16 6.89
N PRO A 363 3.29 -21.56 6.94
CA PRO A 363 3.72 -22.85 6.39
C PRO A 363 3.19 -24.05 7.16
N ASP A 364 2.84 -23.90 8.45
CA ASP A 364 2.37 -24.99 9.27
C ASP A 364 0.88 -25.25 9.14
N CYS A 365 0.08 -24.20 8.97
CA CYS A 365 -1.35 -24.32 8.80
C CYS A 365 -1.84 -23.99 7.38
N ASP A 366 -0.94 -23.64 6.47
CA ASP A 366 -1.25 -23.25 5.09
C ASP A 366 -2.44 -22.27 4.97
N GLY A 367 -2.46 -21.28 5.86
CA GLY A 367 -3.52 -20.26 5.89
C GLY A 367 -4.79 -20.69 6.63
N SER A 368 -4.93 -21.94 7.09
CA SER A 368 -6.14 -22.43 7.77
C SER A 368 -6.38 -21.79 9.14
N ARG A 369 -5.35 -21.20 9.79
CA ARG A 369 -5.39 -20.51 11.09
C ARG A 369 -5.52 -21.42 12.31
N TYR A 370 -5.84 -22.71 12.15
CA TYR A 370 -6.19 -23.64 13.20
C TYR A 370 -5.22 -24.80 13.32
N ARG A 371 -5.28 -25.49 14.46
CA ARG A 371 -4.64 -26.78 14.65
C ARG A 371 -5.38 -27.87 13.86
N PRO A 372 -4.69 -28.94 13.41
CA PRO A 372 -5.30 -30.03 12.65
C PRO A 372 -6.52 -30.65 13.34
N GLU A 373 -6.47 -30.80 14.67
CA GLU A 373 -7.52 -31.48 15.45
C GLU A 373 -8.87 -30.71 15.42
N VAL A 374 -8.80 -29.36 15.27
CA VAL A 374 -10.00 -28.51 15.15
C VAL A 374 -10.63 -28.63 13.76
N LEU A 375 -9.80 -28.89 12.74
CA LEU A 375 -10.24 -29.02 11.35
C LEU A 375 -10.93 -30.37 11.06
N GLU A 376 -10.80 -31.34 11.94
CA GLU A 376 -11.51 -32.63 11.85
C GLU A 376 -13.00 -32.45 12.12
N VAL A 377 -13.40 -31.48 12.97
CA VAL A 377 -14.82 -31.19 13.23
C VAL A 377 -15.43 -30.50 12.00
N LYS A 378 -16.45 -31.10 11.42
CA LYS A 378 -17.12 -30.67 10.22
C LYS A 378 -18.57 -30.31 10.45
N LEU A 379 -19.03 -29.20 9.90
CA LEU A 379 -20.41 -28.74 9.93
C LEU A 379 -21.15 -29.22 8.68
N ALA A 380 -22.34 -29.78 8.87
CA ALA A 380 -23.17 -30.22 7.76
C ALA A 380 -23.75 -29.04 6.94
N PRO A 381 -23.85 -29.15 5.61
CA PRO A 381 -24.53 -28.15 4.80
C PRO A 381 -26.04 -28.13 5.08
N SER A 382 -26.72 -27.09 4.64
CA SER A 382 -28.20 -27.03 4.66
C SER A 382 -28.87 -28.16 3.87
N ALA A 383 -30.06 -28.59 4.30
CA ALA A 383 -30.74 -29.74 3.70
C ALA A 383 -30.95 -29.57 2.19
N GLY A 384 -30.69 -30.67 1.45
CA GLY A 384 -30.88 -30.70 -0.02
C GLY A 384 -29.74 -30.15 -0.85
N LEU A 385 -28.61 -29.79 -0.26
CA LEU A 385 -27.37 -29.44 -0.97
C LEU A 385 -26.49 -30.69 -1.08
N ASP A 386 -25.98 -30.95 -2.28
CA ASP A 386 -25.03 -32.02 -2.57
C ASP A 386 -23.60 -31.51 -2.39
N VAL A 387 -23.26 -31.16 -1.16
CA VAL A 387 -21.95 -30.61 -0.75
C VAL A 387 -21.50 -31.32 0.51
N ASP A 388 -20.23 -31.70 0.57
CA ASP A 388 -19.66 -32.37 1.75
C ASP A 388 -19.65 -31.44 2.99
N PRO A 389 -19.74 -32.02 4.21
CA PRO A 389 -19.53 -31.26 5.44
C PRO A 389 -18.17 -30.59 5.49
N LYS A 390 -18.12 -29.35 5.95
CA LYS A 390 -16.93 -28.49 5.91
C LYS A 390 -16.39 -28.16 7.29
N SER A 391 -15.07 -28.13 7.43
CA SER A 391 -14.37 -27.61 8.61
C SER A 391 -14.50 -26.09 8.68
N ILE A 392 -14.17 -25.52 9.85
CA ILE A 392 -14.22 -24.05 10.05
C ILE A 392 -13.28 -23.30 9.09
N ALA A 393 -12.14 -23.88 8.71
CA ALA A 393 -11.21 -23.28 7.74
C ALA A 393 -11.78 -23.36 6.30
N GLU A 394 -12.41 -24.47 5.92
CA GLU A 394 -13.09 -24.60 4.64
C GLU A 394 -14.28 -23.65 4.53
N VAL A 395 -15.01 -23.40 5.63
CA VAL A 395 -16.06 -22.36 5.68
C VAL A 395 -15.47 -20.96 5.47
N LEU A 396 -14.33 -20.63 6.09
CA LEU A 396 -13.67 -19.35 5.85
C LEU A 396 -13.12 -19.20 4.43
N ALA A 397 -12.82 -20.29 3.75
CA ALA A 397 -12.36 -20.29 2.36
C ALA A 397 -13.51 -20.13 1.35
N MET A 398 -14.77 -20.34 1.75
CA MET A 398 -15.93 -20.11 0.87
C MET A 398 -16.07 -18.63 0.50
N THR A 399 -16.56 -18.40 -0.69
CA THR A 399 -17.10 -17.09 -1.07
C THR A 399 -18.39 -16.79 -0.28
N VAL A 400 -18.75 -15.52 -0.17
CA VAL A 400 -20.01 -15.11 0.46
C VAL A 400 -21.22 -15.77 -0.21
N ASN A 401 -21.21 -15.91 -1.55
CA ASN A 401 -22.29 -16.57 -2.28
C ASN A 401 -22.44 -18.05 -1.90
N GLU A 402 -21.32 -18.80 -1.92
CA GLU A 402 -21.32 -20.22 -1.51
C GLU A 402 -21.75 -20.39 -0.05
N ALA A 403 -21.26 -19.49 0.83
CA ALA A 403 -21.64 -19.52 2.23
C ALA A 403 -23.14 -19.23 2.45
N CYS A 404 -23.73 -18.31 1.70
CA CYS A 404 -25.17 -18.07 1.78
C CYS A 404 -25.99 -19.30 1.36
N GLU A 405 -25.50 -20.08 0.39
CA GLU A 405 -26.14 -21.35 0.02
C GLU A 405 -25.92 -22.43 1.08
N PHE A 406 -24.68 -22.57 1.55
CA PHE A 406 -24.31 -23.56 2.57
C PHE A 406 -25.10 -23.37 3.88
N PHE A 407 -25.26 -22.09 4.32
CA PHE A 407 -25.92 -21.71 5.56
C PHE A 407 -27.42 -21.38 5.41
N ARG A 408 -28.08 -21.79 4.34
CA ARG A 408 -29.51 -21.45 4.07
C ARG A 408 -30.43 -21.73 5.26
N ASP A 409 -30.19 -22.82 6.00
CA ASP A 409 -31.01 -23.22 7.17
C ASP A 409 -30.49 -22.63 8.49
N TYR A 410 -29.28 -22.02 8.49
CA TYR A 410 -28.65 -21.39 9.64
C TYR A 410 -28.99 -19.90 9.70
N ARG A 411 -30.22 -19.57 10.10
CA ARG A 411 -30.79 -18.23 9.99
C ARG A 411 -29.93 -17.09 10.57
N ASP A 412 -29.24 -17.36 11.70
CA ASP A 412 -28.40 -16.34 12.35
C ASP A 412 -27.14 -16.03 11.54
N VAL A 413 -26.55 -17.03 10.89
CA VAL A 413 -25.40 -16.86 9.98
C VAL A 413 -25.85 -16.15 8.70
N LEU A 414 -26.92 -16.66 8.08
CA LEU A 414 -27.44 -16.13 6.80
C LEU A 414 -27.81 -14.65 6.91
N ARG A 415 -28.50 -14.25 7.98
CA ARG A 415 -28.87 -12.85 8.24
C ARG A 415 -27.67 -11.90 8.27
N SER A 416 -26.52 -12.37 8.74
CA SER A 416 -25.29 -11.58 8.78
C SER A 416 -24.54 -11.59 7.43
N LEU A 417 -24.72 -12.64 6.60
CA LEU A 417 -24.06 -12.76 5.29
C LEU A 417 -24.82 -12.04 4.15
N GLU A 418 -26.15 -12.05 4.19
CA GLU A 418 -26.99 -11.41 3.17
C GLU A 418 -26.62 -9.94 2.87
N PRO A 419 -26.25 -9.09 3.85
CA PRO A 419 -25.79 -7.75 3.60
C PRO A 419 -24.52 -7.67 2.74
N LEU A 420 -23.58 -8.61 2.88
CA LEU A 420 -22.39 -8.68 2.03
C LEU A 420 -22.76 -8.94 0.57
N GLN A 421 -23.69 -9.86 0.35
CA GLN A 421 -24.20 -10.16 -0.99
C GLN A 421 -24.94 -8.96 -1.58
N ALA A 422 -25.77 -8.28 -0.76
CA ALA A 422 -26.56 -7.13 -1.18
C ALA A 422 -25.72 -5.94 -1.67
N VAL A 423 -24.48 -5.77 -1.15
CA VAL A 423 -23.55 -4.71 -1.58
C VAL A 423 -22.58 -5.17 -2.69
N GLY A 424 -22.80 -6.35 -3.28
CA GLY A 424 -21.99 -6.87 -4.39
C GLY A 424 -20.65 -7.48 -3.97
N LEU A 425 -20.49 -7.89 -2.72
CA LEU A 425 -19.31 -8.59 -2.22
C LEU A 425 -19.45 -10.12 -2.22
N GLY A 426 -20.38 -10.66 -3.00
CA GLY A 426 -20.70 -12.09 -3.08
C GLY A 426 -19.51 -12.97 -3.51
N TYR A 427 -18.55 -12.44 -4.25
CA TYR A 427 -17.35 -13.13 -4.73
C TYR A 427 -16.24 -13.20 -3.69
N MET A 428 -16.27 -12.37 -2.65
CA MET A 428 -15.24 -12.27 -1.63
C MET A 428 -15.25 -13.50 -0.72
N THR A 429 -14.07 -14.03 -0.35
CA THR A 429 -14.00 -15.13 0.61
C THR A 429 -14.21 -14.63 2.04
N LEU A 430 -14.93 -15.44 2.84
CA LEU A 430 -15.27 -15.10 4.23
C LEU A 430 -14.04 -14.81 5.10
N GLY A 431 -12.95 -15.53 4.86
CA GLY A 431 -11.70 -15.44 5.61
C GLY A 431 -10.66 -14.50 5.02
N GLN A 432 -10.96 -13.76 3.95
CA GLN A 432 -10.02 -12.84 3.31
C GLN A 432 -9.54 -11.78 4.31
N PRO A 433 -8.22 -11.57 4.47
CA PRO A 433 -7.72 -10.52 5.35
C PRO A 433 -8.19 -9.14 4.89
N VAL A 434 -8.80 -8.37 5.77
CA VAL A 434 -9.32 -7.03 5.44
C VAL A 434 -8.25 -6.07 4.90
N PRO A 435 -6.98 -6.09 5.37
CA PRO A 435 -5.93 -5.23 4.78
C PRO A 435 -5.64 -5.50 3.30
N THR A 436 -6.04 -6.64 2.75
CA THR A 436 -5.86 -6.97 1.32
C THR A 436 -6.98 -6.41 0.43
N LEU A 437 -8.02 -5.83 1.01
CA LEU A 437 -9.15 -5.27 0.27
C LEU A 437 -8.78 -3.97 -0.44
N SER A 438 -9.34 -3.75 -1.62
CA SER A 438 -9.32 -2.45 -2.27
C SER A 438 -10.12 -1.41 -1.47
N GLY A 439 -9.86 -0.12 -1.68
CA GLY A 439 -10.60 0.96 -1.01
C GLY A 439 -12.11 0.86 -1.18
N GLY A 440 -12.57 0.55 -2.41
CA GLY A 440 -13.99 0.36 -2.69
C GLY A 440 -14.61 -0.89 -2.05
N GLU A 441 -13.86 -1.99 -1.96
CA GLU A 441 -14.29 -3.20 -1.23
C GLU A 441 -14.41 -2.93 0.27
N ALA A 442 -13.44 -2.25 0.85
CA ALA A 442 -13.47 -1.84 2.25
C ALA A 442 -14.69 -0.95 2.54
N GLN A 443 -14.98 0.02 1.69
CA GLN A 443 -16.13 0.89 1.84
C GLN A 443 -17.46 0.11 1.75
N ARG A 444 -17.59 -0.81 0.79
CA ARG A 444 -18.78 -1.68 0.68
C ARG A 444 -18.91 -2.61 1.88
N LEU A 445 -17.79 -3.12 2.43
CA LEU A 445 -17.80 -3.92 3.64
C LEU A 445 -18.30 -3.12 4.86
N LYS A 446 -17.90 -1.83 5.01
CA LYS A 446 -18.46 -0.93 6.03
C LYS A 446 -19.98 -0.80 5.88
N LEU A 447 -20.45 -0.59 4.65
CA LEU A 447 -21.87 -0.48 4.36
C LEU A 447 -22.63 -1.77 4.72
N ALA A 448 -22.06 -2.94 4.39
CA ALA A 448 -22.64 -4.24 4.76
C ALA A 448 -22.71 -4.43 6.28
N GLY A 449 -21.71 -3.97 7.04
CA GLY A 449 -21.72 -3.99 8.50
C GLY A 449 -22.90 -3.23 9.08
N HIS A 450 -23.17 -2.02 8.59
CA HIS A 450 -24.33 -1.22 9.03
C HIS A 450 -25.67 -1.83 8.64
N LEU A 451 -25.76 -2.44 7.45
CA LEU A 451 -26.94 -3.21 7.07
C LEU A 451 -27.17 -4.42 7.99
N ALA A 452 -26.10 -5.16 8.35
CA ALA A 452 -26.17 -6.30 9.24
C ALA A 452 -26.62 -5.90 10.67
N GLU A 453 -26.11 -4.78 11.19
CA GLU A 453 -26.52 -4.24 12.48
C GLU A 453 -27.99 -3.82 12.54
N SER A 454 -28.52 -3.34 11.44
CA SER A 454 -29.92 -2.89 11.27
C SER A 454 -30.89 -4.07 11.12
N ALA A 455 -30.40 -5.19 10.57
CA ALA A 455 -31.17 -6.38 10.31
C ALA A 455 -31.59 -7.07 11.61
N GLY A 456 -32.84 -6.93 12.04
CA GLY A 456 -33.41 -7.65 13.19
C GLY A 456 -33.74 -6.83 14.44
N LYS A 457 -33.47 -5.52 14.44
CA LYS A 457 -33.90 -4.65 15.56
C LYS A 457 -35.34 -4.14 15.34
N ARG A 458 -36.18 -4.34 16.33
CA ARG A 458 -37.58 -3.88 16.32
C ARG A 458 -37.74 -2.34 16.32
N ASN A 459 -36.71 -1.63 16.80
CA ASN A 459 -36.65 -0.17 16.80
C ASN A 459 -35.49 0.25 15.88
N ARG A 460 -35.76 0.46 14.60
CA ARG A 460 -34.75 0.88 13.62
C ARG A 460 -34.41 2.34 13.84
N LYS A 461 -33.13 2.63 14.09
CA LYS A 461 -32.60 3.99 14.12
C LYS A 461 -32.62 4.58 12.71
N LYS A 462 -33.08 5.82 12.58
CA LYS A 462 -32.98 6.59 11.34
C LYS A 462 -31.55 7.16 11.23
N LEU A 463 -30.76 6.61 10.35
CA LEU A 463 -29.36 7.02 10.15
C LEU A 463 -29.25 8.01 8.99
N LEU A 464 -28.33 8.95 9.12
CA LEU A 464 -27.78 9.67 7.98
C LEU A 464 -26.46 9.01 7.61
N LEU A 465 -26.41 8.34 6.48
CA LEU A 465 -25.21 7.72 5.92
C LEU A 465 -24.53 8.74 4.99
N VAL A 466 -23.31 9.09 5.33
CA VAL A 466 -22.45 10.03 4.59
C VAL A 466 -21.42 9.21 3.86
N LEU A 467 -21.40 9.26 2.53
CA LEU A 467 -20.51 8.46 1.68
C LEU A 467 -19.63 9.38 0.82
N ASP A 468 -18.36 9.06 0.74
CA ASP A 468 -17.39 9.78 -0.07
C ASP A 468 -16.95 8.92 -1.26
N GLU A 469 -17.39 9.28 -2.47
CA GLU A 469 -17.10 8.63 -3.75
C GLU A 469 -17.24 7.09 -3.72
N PRO A 470 -18.42 6.54 -3.37
CA PRO A 470 -18.61 5.11 -3.20
C PRO A 470 -18.56 4.29 -4.50
N THR A 471 -18.56 4.92 -5.67
CA THR A 471 -18.42 4.22 -6.96
C THR A 471 -17.00 4.12 -7.48
N THR A 472 -16.04 4.58 -6.70
CA THR A 472 -14.62 4.47 -7.02
C THR A 472 -14.22 3.02 -7.30
N GLY A 473 -13.59 2.78 -8.45
CA GLY A 473 -13.12 1.44 -8.86
C GLY A 473 -14.20 0.44 -9.22
N LEU A 474 -15.43 0.88 -9.43
CA LEU A 474 -16.55 0.02 -9.73
C LEU A 474 -16.87 -0.03 -11.22
N HIS A 475 -17.02 -1.25 -11.72
CA HIS A 475 -17.62 -1.48 -13.02
C HIS A 475 -19.12 -1.10 -13.01
N PHE A 476 -19.71 -0.78 -14.15
CA PHE A 476 -21.12 -0.40 -14.30
C PHE A 476 -22.10 -1.35 -13.59
N GLU A 477 -21.88 -2.66 -13.68
CA GLU A 477 -22.71 -3.66 -13.00
C GLU A 477 -22.60 -3.56 -11.48
N ASP A 478 -21.38 -3.30 -10.95
CA ASP A 478 -21.16 -3.12 -9.51
C ASP A 478 -21.87 -1.84 -9.02
N VAL A 479 -21.86 -0.77 -9.82
CA VAL A 479 -22.61 0.48 -9.54
C VAL A 479 -24.11 0.20 -9.49
N ARG A 480 -24.64 -0.62 -10.40
CA ARG A 480 -26.05 -1.03 -10.40
C ARG A 480 -26.44 -1.78 -9.11
N VAL A 481 -25.59 -2.70 -8.67
CA VAL A 481 -25.79 -3.45 -7.41
C VAL A 481 -25.75 -2.48 -6.21
N LEU A 482 -24.79 -1.54 -6.19
CA LEU A 482 -24.68 -0.52 -5.14
C LEU A 482 -25.93 0.38 -5.08
N LEU A 483 -26.45 0.84 -6.22
CA LEU A 483 -27.69 1.61 -6.27
C LEU A 483 -28.89 0.82 -5.73
N THR A 484 -28.94 -0.49 -5.97
CA THR A 484 -29.97 -1.38 -5.39
C THR A 484 -29.84 -1.46 -3.86
N ALA A 485 -28.61 -1.52 -3.33
CA ALA A 485 -28.36 -1.48 -1.90
C ALA A 485 -28.76 -0.13 -1.28
N PHE A 486 -28.48 0.98 -1.95
CA PHE A 486 -28.93 2.30 -1.53
C PHE A 486 -30.45 2.40 -1.47
N GLN A 487 -31.15 1.82 -2.45
CA GLN A 487 -32.61 1.80 -2.45
C GLN A 487 -33.17 1.05 -1.23
N ARG A 488 -32.57 -0.10 -0.85
CA ARG A 488 -32.98 -0.86 0.35
C ARG A 488 -32.80 -0.01 1.62
N LEU A 489 -31.68 0.68 1.77
CA LEU A 489 -31.44 1.58 2.90
C LEU A 489 -32.49 2.69 3.00
N LEU A 490 -32.83 3.31 1.87
CA LEU A 490 -33.88 4.34 1.81
C LEU A 490 -35.26 3.78 2.16
N ASP A 491 -35.58 2.57 1.72
CA ASP A 491 -36.84 1.88 2.04
C ASP A 491 -36.92 1.46 3.53
N GLU A 492 -35.75 1.30 4.17
CA GLU A 492 -35.61 1.11 5.62
C GLU A 492 -35.74 2.40 6.43
N GLY A 493 -35.83 3.56 5.77
CA GLY A 493 -36.05 4.87 6.39
C GLY A 493 -34.75 5.63 6.68
N HIS A 494 -33.59 5.18 6.15
CA HIS A 494 -32.33 5.91 6.25
C HIS A 494 -32.26 7.04 5.23
N SER A 495 -31.34 7.98 5.44
CA SER A 495 -31.00 9.08 4.53
C SER A 495 -29.59 8.87 3.99
N LEU A 496 -29.38 9.12 2.71
CA LEU A 496 -28.07 8.97 2.07
C LEU A 496 -27.60 10.31 1.52
N LEU A 497 -26.40 10.74 1.93
CA LEU A 497 -25.71 11.91 1.39
C LEU A 497 -24.38 11.48 0.82
N VAL A 498 -24.20 11.62 -0.49
CA VAL A 498 -23.11 11.00 -1.24
C VAL A 498 -22.36 12.06 -2.03
N ILE A 499 -21.05 12.17 -1.86
CA ILE A 499 -20.20 12.88 -2.83
C ILE A 499 -20.02 11.97 -4.03
N GLU A 500 -20.36 12.45 -5.23
CA GLU A 500 -20.25 11.64 -6.45
C GLU A 500 -19.91 12.45 -7.69
N HIS A 501 -19.22 11.74 -8.61
CA HIS A 501 -18.87 12.21 -9.93
C HIS A 501 -19.43 11.30 -11.04
N ASN A 502 -19.86 10.10 -10.70
CA ASN A 502 -20.45 9.14 -11.62
C ASN A 502 -21.82 9.62 -12.09
N LEU A 503 -21.98 9.82 -13.40
CA LEU A 503 -23.20 10.37 -13.99
C LEU A 503 -24.42 9.44 -13.84
N ASP A 504 -24.22 8.11 -13.75
CA ASP A 504 -25.29 7.15 -13.51
C ASP A 504 -25.89 7.34 -12.11
N VAL A 505 -25.05 7.51 -11.09
CA VAL A 505 -25.50 7.75 -9.71
C VAL A 505 -26.14 9.12 -9.57
N ILE A 506 -25.55 10.14 -10.20
CA ILE A 506 -26.11 11.50 -10.23
C ILE A 506 -27.50 11.49 -10.88
N ALA A 507 -27.65 10.80 -12.01
CA ALA A 507 -28.97 10.66 -12.70
C ALA A 507 -29.99 9.87 -11.87
N ALA A 508 -29.51 8.90 -11.06
CA ALA A 508 -30.33 8.06 -10.20
C ALA A 508 -30.69 8.71 -8.86
N SER A 509 -30.10 9.86 -8.50
CA SER A 509 -30.37 10.53 -7.24
C SER A 509 -31.74 11.16 -7.16
N ASP A 510 -32.26 11.39 -5.95
CA ASP A 510 -33.52 12.09 -5.72
C ASP A 510 -33.32 13.61 -5.66
N TRP A 511 -32.11 14.03 -5.23
CA TRP A 511 -31.77 15.43 -5.02
C TRP A 511 -30.28 15.66 -5.27
N LEU A 512 -29.97 16.80 -5.88
CA LEU A 512 -28.61 17.25 -6.14
C LEU A 512 -28.31 18.55 -5.40
N ILE A 513 -27.08 18.65 -4.90
CA ILE A 513 -26.49 19.88 -4.38
C ILE A 513 -25.19 20.07 -5.15
N ASP A 514 -25.09 21.11 -5.96
CA ASP A 514 -23.93 21.37 -6.82
C ASP A 514 -23.14 22.58 -6.36
N LEU A 515 -21.84 22.37 -6.05
CA LEU A 515 -20.93 23.41 -5.59
C LEU A 515 -19.98 23.81 -6.74
N GLY A 516 -19.67 25.10 -6.80
CA GLY A 516 -18.77 25.62 -7.83
C GLY A 516 -18.63 27.14 -7.81
N PRO A 517 -18.47 27.78 -9.00
CA PRO A 517 -18.36 27.16 -10.33
C PRO A 517 -17.01 26.47 -10.59
N GLU A 518 -15.94 26.88 -9.90
CA GLU A 518 -14.57 26.39 -10.06
C GLU A 518 -14.03 25.79 -8.75
N GLY A 519 -12.77 25.36 -8.75
CA GLY A 519 -12.06 24.94 -7.53
C GLY A 519 -11.37 26.10 -6.81
N GLY A 520 -11.04 25.92 -5.52
CA GLY A 520 -10.34 26.90 -4.69
C GLY A 520 -11.15 28.18 -4.46
N ASP A 521 -10.52 29.34 -4.46
CA ASP A 521 -11.15 30.65 -4.19
C ASP A 521 -12.26 31.03 -5.18
N ALA A 522 -12.20 30.50 -6.38
CA ALA A 522 -13.21 30.69 -7.40
C ALA A 522 -14.40 29.71 -7.26
N GLY A 523 -14.34 28.79 -6.30
CA GLY A 523 -15.39 27.85 -5.92
C GLY A 523 -16.16 28.27 -4.69
N GLY A 524 -16.76 27.30 -4.00
CA GLY A 524 -17.40 27.48 -2.71
C GLY A 524 -18.80 28.12 -2.75
N GLU A 525 -19.39 28.33 -3.93
CA GLU A 525 -20.75 28.80 -4.08
C GLU A 525 -21.71 27.61 -4.25
N LEU A 526 -22.91 27.72 -3.70
CA LEU A 526 -24.02 26.83 -4.03
C LEU A 526 -24.60 27.25 -5.39
N LEU A 527 -24.34 26.46 -6.44
CA LEU A 527 -24.82 26.74 -7.78
C LEU A 527 -26.23 26.27 -8.03
N PHE A 528 -26.56 25.11 -7.45
CA PHE A 528 -27.85 24.49 -7.66
C PHE A 528 -28.21 23.58 -6.48
N ALA A 529 -29.51 23.55 -6.14
CA ALA A 529 -30.10 22.56 -5.25
C ALA A 529 -31.49 22.17 -5.80
N GLY A 530 -31.70 20.90 -6.16
CA GLY A 530 -32.93 20.45 -6.81
C GLY A 530 -32.82 19.04 -7.40
N THR A 531 -33.71 18.71 -8.31
CA THR A 531 -33.74 17.38 -8.94
C THR A 531 -32.72 17.25 -10.08
N PRO A 532 -32.28 16.03 -10.43
CA PRO A 532 -31.39 15.79 -11.58
C PRO A 532 -31.94 16.31 -12.91
N THR A 533 -33.28 16.35 -13.05
CA THR A 533 -33.94 16.87 -14.26
C THR A 533 -33.90 18.41 -14.37
N ASP A 534 -33.70 19.10 -13.25
CA ASP A 534 -33.68 20.57 -13.25
C ASP A 534 -32.25 21.11 -13.37
N ILE A 535 -31.21 20.41 -12.87
CA ILE A 535 -29.82 20.86 -12.98
C ILE A 535 -29.38 20.96 -14.46
N VAL A 536 -29.93 20.15 -15.36
CA VAL A 536 -29.61 20.21 -16.79
C VAL A 536 -29.94 21.56 -17.43
N LYS A 537 -30.77 22.38 -16.79
CA LYS A 537 -31.12 23.73 -17.20
C LYS A 537 -30.14 24.79 -16.66
N CYS A 538 -29.30 24.43 -15.72
CA CYS A 538 -28.35 25.36 -15.08
C CYS A 538 -27.09 25.52 -15.91
N GLU A 539 -26.94 26.60 -16.65
CA GLU A 539 -25.78 26.85 -17.52
C GLU A 539 -24.49 27.10 -16.75
N ARG A 540 -24.56 27.55 -15.49
CA ARG A 540 -23.37 27.76 -14.62
C ARG A 540 -22.80 26.46 -14.08
N SER A 541 -23.59 25.37 -14.06
CA SER A 541 -23.19 24.08 -13.52
C SER A 541 -22.45 23.25 -14.58
N HIS A 542 -21.21 22.86 -14.25
CA HIS A 542 -20.45 21.90 -15.05
C HIS A 542 -21.08 20.50 -14.98
N THR A 543 -21.56 20.10 -13.81
CA THR A 543 -22.31 18.86 -13.60
C THR A 543 -23.57 18.83 -14.44
N GLY A 544 -24.33 19.93 -14.48
CA GLY A 544 -25.54 20.04 -15.28
C GLY A 544 -25.27 19.90 -16.79
N ARG A 545 -24.18 20.48 -17.28
CA ARG A 545 -23.78 20.33 -18.70
C ARG A 545 -23.36 18.88 -19.00
N ALA A 546 -22.55 18.25 -18.13
CA ALA A 546 -22.15 16.87 -18.32
C ALA A 546 -23.34 15.91 -18.28
N LEU A 547 -24.27 16.09 -17.34
CA LEU A 547 -25.49 15.28 -17.21
C LEU A 547 -26.42 15.46 -18.42
N ARG A 548 -26.56 16.67 -18.95
CA ARG A 548 -27.32 16.93 -20.17
C ARG A 548 -26.80 16.13 -21.35
N SER A 549 -25.49 16.17 -21.58
CA SER A 549 -24.83 15.42 -22.64
C SER A 549 -25.02 13.92 -22.46
N TYR A 550 -24.88 13.43 -21.25
CA TYR A 550 -25.07 12.03 -20.89
C TYR A 550 -26.50 11.56 -21.15
N LEU A 551 -27.51 12.27 -20.65
CA LEU A 551 -28.93 11.90 -20.84
C LEU A 551 -29.35 11.94 -22.30
N ASN A 552 -28.83 12.88 -23.09
CA ASN A 552 -29.07 12.93 -24.53
C ASN A 552 -28.48 11.72 -25.26
N ALA A 553 -27.26 11.29 -24.87
CA ALA A 553 -26.62 10.10 -25.43
C ALA A 553 -27.40 8.83 -25.11
N VAL A 554 -27.82 8.67 -23.85
CA VAL A 554 -28.61 7.51 -23.38
C VAL A 554 -30.01 7.51 -24.05
N GLY A 555 -30.66 8.68 -24.19
CA GLY A 555 -31.96 8.83 -24.87
C GLY A 555 -31.89 8.53 -26.38
N ALA A 556 -30.79 8.90 -27.03
CA ALA A 556 -30.56 8.57 -28.44
C ALA A 556 -30.35 7.06 -28.68
N ALA A 557 -29.67 6.39 -27.75
CA ALA A 557 -29.44 4.94 -27.80
C ALA A 557 -30.75 4.13 -27.64
N SER A 558 -31.70 4.62 -26.83
CA SER A 558 -33.00 3.96 -26.60
C SER A 558 -34.04 4.14 -27.71
N GLY A 559 -33.82 5.04 -28.66
CA GLY A 559 -34.75 5.40 -29.74
C GLY A 559 -34.39 4.97 -31.16
N ARG A 560 -33.28 4.23 -31.36
CA ARG A 560 -32.81 3.79 -32.70
C ARG A 560 -32.37 2.35 -32.69
N GLU A 561 -33.11 1.52 -33.39
CA GLU A 561 -32.52 0.37 -34.08
C GLU A 561 -31.48 0.90 -35.08
N SER A 562 -30.24 0.37 -34.94
CA SER A 562 -29.11 0.48 -35.84
C SER A 562 -28.45 1.84 -36.12
N SER A 563 -27.15 1.82 -35.86
CA SER A 563 -26.05 2.61 -36.44
C SER A 563 -25.79 4.03 -35.97
N ASN A 564 -24.58 4.19 -35.36
CA ASN A 564 -23.80 5.44 -35.25
C ASN A 564 -24.34 6.56 -34.34
N ALA A 565 -24.32 6.37 -33.03
CA ALA A 565 -24.58 7.51 -32.13
C ALA A 565 -23.83 7.47 -30.79
N LEU A 566 -22.53 7.27 -30.79
CA LEU A 566 -21.63 7.65 -29.69
C LEU A 566 -20.26 8.10 -30.25
N THR A 567 -20.29 9.08 -31.17
CA THR A 567 -19.12 9.90 -31.44
C THR A 567 -19.37 11.26 -30.83
N PRO A 568 -18.69 11.67 -29.78
CA PRO A 568 -18.61 13.09 -29.44
C PRO A 568 -17.98 13.80 -30.65
N SER A 569 -18.63 14.85 -31.14
CA SER A 569 -18.10 15.72 -32.17
C SER A 569 -16.79 16.37 -31.70
N LEU A 570 -15.69 15.75 -31.99
CA LEU A 570 -14.37 16.38 -32.01
C LEU A 570 -14.26 17.12 -33.35
N SER A 571 -14.86 18.31 -33.44
CA SER A 571 -14.62 19.21 -34.53
C SER A 571 -13.52 20.19 -34.23
N SER A 572 -12.52 20.13 -35.11
CA SER A 572 -11.64 21.20 -35.58
C SER A 572 -10.56 21.71 -34.64
N ALA A 573 -9.37 21.14 -34.79
CA ALA A 573 -8.15 21.90 -35.06
C ALA A 573 -6.95 20.95 -35.28
N CYS A 574 -6.81 20.42 -36.45
CA CYS A 574 -5.46 20.13 -36.97
C CYS A 574 -5.50 20.10 -38.52
N GLY A 575 -4.67 20.92 -39.08
CA GLY A 575 -4.59 21.21 -40.52
C GLY A 575 -4.16 20.00 -41.35
N ARG A 576 -4.68 19.97 -42.54
CA ARG A 576 -4.45 19.00 -43.62
C ARG A 576 -3.03 19.08 -44.15
N GLY A 577 -2.34 17.94 -44.12
CA GLY A 577 -1.30 17.64 -45.10
C GLY A 577 -1.76 16.45 -45.94
N LYS A 578 -2.00 16.73 -47.21
CA LYS A 578 -2.27 15.68 -48.22
C LYS A 578 -0.97 15.01 -48.61
N ASP A 579 -0.93 13.68 -48.66
CA ASP A 579 -0.33 13.05 -49.83
C ASP A 579 -0.94 11.67 -50.07
N ARG A 580 -1.21 11.45 -51.31
CA ARG A 580 -1.78 10.24 -51.93
C ARG A 580 -0.69 9.19 -52.17
N HIS A 581 -0.93 7.91 -51.92
CA HIS A 581 -0.61 6.89 -52.92
C HIS A 581 -1.49 5.62 -52.77
N ARG A 582 -1.80 5.08 -53.94
CA ARG A 582 -2.72 4.00 -54.31
C ARG A 582 -2.17 2.59 -54.03
N GLY A 583 -3.13 1.69 -53.87
CA GLY A 583 -3.18 0.32 -54.51
C GLY A 583 -2.67 -0.78 -53.59
N GLU A 584 -3.21 -1.92 -53.46
CA GLU A 584 -4.05 -2.80 -54.24
C GLU A 584 -4.55 -3.97 -53.34
N ASP A 585 -5.61 -4.61 -53.76
CA ASP A 585 -6.30 -5.73 -53.19
C ASP A 585 -5.44 -6.99 -52.92
N ALA A 586 -5.74 -7.75 -51.83
CA ALA A 586 -5.64 -9.20 -51.86
C ALA A 586 -6.51 -9.87 -50.77
N ALA A 587 -7.32 -10.83 -51.19
CA ALA A 587 -8.28 -11.60 -50.42
C ALA A 587 -7.59 -12.68 -49.52
N PRO A 588 -8.36 -13.33 -48.60
CA PRO A 588 -7.79 -14.14 -47.54
C PRO A 588 -7.42 -15.56 -47.99
N THR A 589 -6.25 -16.00 -47.58
CA THR A 589 -5.83 -17.39 -47.75
C THR A 589 -5.80 -18.12 -46.42
N THR A 590 -6.49 -19.24 -46.39
CA THR A 590 -6.57 -20.21 -45.29
C THR A 590 -5.20 -20.75 -44.91
N CYS A 591 -4.88 -20.76 -43.59
CA CYS A 591 -3.68 -21.38 -43.05
C CYS A 591 -3.92 -22.83 -42.64
N SER A 592 -3.17 -23.71 -43.24
CA SER A 592 -2.94 -25.09 -42.77
C SER A 592 -1.78 -25.19 -41.79
N ALA A 593 -1.86 -26.19 -40.93
CA ALA A 593 -0.95 -26.46 -39.81
C ALA A 593 0.48 -26.85 -40.24
N ALA A 594 1.38 -26.65 -39.29
CA ALA A 594 2.67 -27.25 -39.04
C ALA A 594 3.88 -26.78 -39.87
N GLU A 595 4.69 -25.96 -39.17
CA GLU A 595 6.15 -26.08 -39.28
C GLU A 595 6.80 -25.69 -37.96
N ILE A 596 7.44 -26.66 -37.31
CA ILE A 596 8.35 -26.50 -36.19
C ILE A 596 9.61 -25.83 -36.74
N ARG A 597 9.90 -24.62 -36.33
CA ARG A 597 11.17 -23.91 -36.61
C ARG A 597 11.93 -23.57 -35.33
N ASP A 598 13.20 -23.93 -35.39
CA ASP A 598 14.36 -23.72 -34.50
C ASP A 598 14.33 -22.43 -33.68
N PRO A 599 14.56 -22.48 -32.32
CA PRO A 599 14.49 -21.33 -31.41
C PRO A 599 15.65 -20.33 -31.52
N ALA A 600 16.64 -20.53 -32.38
CA ALA A 600 17.87 -19.71 -32.41
C ALA A 600 17.90 -18.58 -33.47
N ALA A 601 16.83 -18.33 -34.21
CA ALA A 601 16.81 -17.35 -35.30
C ALA A 601 16.02 -16.09 -35.01
N ARG A 602 16.75 -15.02 -34.73
CA ARG A 602 16.39 -13.60 -34.83
C ARG A 602 15.43 -13.04 -33.79
N TYR A 603 16.00 -12.48 -32.72
CA TYR A 603 15.45 -11.34 -31.98
C TYR A 603 15.38 -10.10 -32.92
N VAL A 604 14.37 -10.04 -33.75
CA VAL A 604 13.86 -8.78 -34.29
C VAL A 604 12.83 -8.33 -33.25
N GLY A 605 13.07 -7.19 -32.57
CA GLY A 605 12.31 -6.69 -31.44
C GLY A 605 10.80 -6.78 -31.65
N ASP A 606 10.15 -7.67 -30.91
CA ASP A 606 8.70 -7.79 -30.93
C ASP A 606 8.12 -6.58 -30.19
N GLN A 607 7.33 -5.77 -30.88
CA GLN A 607 6.73 -4.53 -30.38
C GLN A 607 5.58 -4.80 -29.38
N ALA A 608 5.62 -5.88 -28.60
CA ALA A 608 4.59 -6.24 -27.65
C ALA A 608 5.16 -6.96 -26.42
N ILE A 609 4.51 -6.74 -25.28
CA ILE A 609 4.68 -7.56 -24.07
C ILE A 609 3.79 -8.78 -24.23
N GLN A 610 4.33 -9.97 -24.03
CA GLN A 610 3.61 -11.23 -24.18
C GLN A 610 3.62 -12.01 -22.86
N ILE A 611 2.44 -12.38 -22.39
CA ILE A 611 2.23 -13.22 -21.21
C ILE A 611 1.67 -14.55 -21.72
N HIS A 612 2.30 -15.66 -21.35
CA HIS A 612 1.88 -16.99 -21.74
C HIS A 612 1.37 -17.79 -20.54
N HIS A 613 0.16 -18.33 -20.69
CA HIS A 613 -0.48 -19.25 -19.76
C HIS A 613 -0.54 -18.68 -18.32
N ALA A 614 -1.10 -17.49 -18.13
CA ALA A 614 -1.28 -16.88 -16.82
C ALA A 614 -2.36 -17.61 -16.00
N ARG A 615 -1.97 -18.08 -14.80
CA ARG A 615 -2.81 -18.83 -13.85
C ARG A 615 -2.81 -18.20 -12.45
N GLU A 616 -2.22 -17.02 -12.30
CA GLU A 616 -2.15 -16.35 -11.01
C GLU A 616 -3.55 -16.03 -10.48
N HIS A 617 -3.82 -16.30 -9.22
CA HIS A 617 -5.11 -16.11 -8.56
C HIS A 617 -6.27 -16.81 -9.29
N ASN A 618 -7.18 -16.04 -9.87
CA ASN A 618 -8.36 -16.55 -10.57
C ASN A 618 -8.21 -16.60 -12.10
N LEU A 619 -7.04 -16.29 -12.63
CA LEU A 619 -6.81 -16.33 -14.08
C LEU A 619 -6.84 -17.76 -14.64
N LYS A 620 -7.54 -17.96 -15.74
CA LYS A 620 -7.81 -19.27 -16.32
C LYS A 620 -6.91 -19.59 -17.50
N ASN A 621 -5.59 -19.69 -17.24
CA ASN A 621 -4.59 -20.07 -18.24
C ASN A 621 -4.66 -19.20 -19.50
N ILE A 622 -4.65 -17.89 -19.33
CA ILE A 622 -4.84 -16.92 -20.40
C ILE A 622 -3.51 -16.48 -21.03
N ASP A 623 -3.56 -16.21 -22.34
CA ASP A 623 -2.50 -15.57 -23.10
C ASP A 623 -2.85 -14.11 -23.38
N VAL A 624 -1.93 -13.17 -23.06
CA VAL A 624 -2.15 -11.75 -23.26
C VAL A 624 -1.00 -11.13 -24.05
N ARG A 625 -1.34 -10.32 -25.04
CA ARG A 625 -0.37 -9.56 -25.84
C ARG A 625 -0.64 -8.07 -25.76
N ILE A 626 0.21 -7.30 -25.04
CA ILE A 626 0.06 -5.87 -24.85
C ILE A 626 1.03 -5.13 -25.79
N PRO A 627 0.53 -4.33 -26.75
CA PRO A 627 1.40 -3.61 -27.67
C PRO A 627 2.19 -2.52 -26.92
N ARG A 628 3.47 -2.40 -27.27
CA ARG A 628 4.34 -1.35 -26.73
C ARG A 628 4.02 -0.01 -27.38
N GLU A 629 4.37 1.09 -26.68
CA GLU A 629 4.11 2.47 -27.12
C GLU A 629 2.62 2.75 -27.41
N LYS A 630 1.75 2.07 -26.68
CA LYS A 630 0.30 2.18 -26.78
C LYS A 630 -0.33 2.34 -25.38
N LEU A 631 -1.52 2.92 -25.37
CA LEU A 631 -2.39 2.97 -24.22
C LEU A 631 -3.34 1.77 -24.27
N THR A 632 -3.15 0.82 -23.35
CA THR A 632 -4.04 -0.33 -23.18
C THR A 632 -4.82 -0.17 -21.88
N VAL A 633 -6.15 -0.22 -21.95
CA VAL A 633 -7.03 -0.20 -20.78
C VAL A 633 -7.48 -1.62 -20.45
N ILE A 634 -7.32 -2.01 -19.18
CA ILE A 634 -7.88 -3.25 -18.63
C ILE A 634 -9.18 -2.89 -17.90
N THR A 635 -10.26 -3.54 -18.27
CA THR A 635 -11.58 -3.36 -17.67
C THR A 635 -12.25 -4.68 -17.32
N GLY A 636 -13.43 -4.66 -16.71
CA GLY A 636 -14.22 -5.82 -16.30
C GLY A 636 -14.72 -5.70 -14.87
N LEU A 637 -15.52 -6.63 -14.41
CA LEU A 637 -16.11 -6.64 -13.05
C LEU A 637 -15.08 -6.58 -11.93
N SER A 638 -15.47 -6.06 -10.76
CA SER A 638 -14.65 -6.16 -9.55
C SER A 638 -14.37 -7.63 -9.23
N GLY A 639 -13.09 -7.95 -8.93
CA GLY A 639 -12.67 -9.35 -8.69
C GLY A 639 -12.56 -10.23 -9.95
N SER A 640 -12.58 -9.67 -11.16
CA SER A 640 -12.42 -10.47 -12.40
C SER A 640 -10.96 -10.85 -12.73
N GLY A 641 -9.95 -10.24 -12.08
CA GLY A 641 -8.53 -10.52 -12.30
C GLY A 641 -7.73 -9.39 -12.97
N LYS A 642 -8.30 -8.18 -13.08
CA LYS A 642 -7.65 -7.00 -13.69
C LYS A 642 -6.33 -6.63 -13.02
N SER A 643 -6.39 -6.41 -11.70
CA SER A 643 -5.22 -6.04 -10.90
C SER A 643 -4.18 -7.15 -10.87
N THR A 644 -4.60 -8.41 -10.96
CA THR A 644 -3.71 -9.56 -11.07
C THR A 644 -2.82 -9.46 -12.31
N ILE A 645 -3.37 -9.14 -13.48
CA ILE A 645 -2.56 -8.96 -14.70
C ILE A 645 -1.66 -7.73 -14.60
N ALA A 646 -2.23 -6.59 -14.15
CA ALA A 646 -1.52 -5.31 -14.16
C ALA A 646 -0.40 -5.26 -13.12
N PHE A 647 -0.69 -5.67 -11.88
CA PHE A 647 0.21 -5.52 -10.74
C PHE A 647 0.89 -6.82 -10.36
N ASP A 648 0.15 -7.90 -10.08
CA ASP A 648 0.74 -9.13 -9.55
C ASP A 648 1.62 -9.83 -10.60
N ILE A 649 1.26 -9.74 -11.88
CA ILE A 649 2.05 -10.33 -12.98
C ILE A 649 3.04 -9.31 -13.55
N LEU A 650 2.55 -8.24 -14.21
CA LEU A 650 3.42 -7.39 -15.01
C LEU A 650 4.30 -6.46 -14.18
N PHE A 651 3.73 -5.77 -13.20
CA PHE A 651 4.52 -4.87 -12.36
C PHE A 651 5.52 -5.65 -11.50
N ASN A 652 5.08 -6.72 -10.82
CA ASN A 652 5.95 -7.53 -9.97
C ASN A 652 7.06 -8.21 -10.77
N GLU A 653 6.77 -8.73 -11.97
CA GLU A 653 7.80 -9.32 -12.83
C GLU A 653 8.79 -8.27 -13.35
N GLY A 654 8.31 -7.07 -13.70
CA GLY A 654 9.18 -5.95 -14.07
C GLY A 654 10.14 -5.57 -12.93
N GLN A 655 9.63 -5.47 -11.70
CA GLN A 655 10.43 -5.23 -10.50
C GLN A 655 11.40 -6.38 -10.21
N ARG A 656 10.94 -7.64 -10.33
CA ARG A 656 11.79 -8.81 -10.11
C ARG A 656 12.98 -8.83 -11.07
N ARG A 657 12.77 -8.59 -12.37
CA ARG A 657 13.85 -8.52 -13.38
C ARG A 657 14.82 -7.39 -13.08
N TYR A 658 14.30 -6.26 -12.64
CA TYR A 658 15.14 -5.17 -12.20
C TYR A 658 16.04 -5.60 -11.02
N LEU A 659 15.46 -6.22 -9.99
CA LEU A 659 16.21 -6.71 -8.84
C LEU A 659 17.24 -7.80 -9.23
N GLU A 660 16.92 -8.63 -10.20
CA GLU A 660 17.86 -9.64 -10.75
C GLU A 660 19.00 -9.03 -11.56
N SER A 661 18.81 -7.85 -12.14
CA SER A 661 19.88 -7.13 -12.84
C SER A 661 20.93 -6.54 -11.88
N LEU A 662 20.61 -6.41 -10.60
CA LEU A 662 21.55 -6.00 -9.56
C LEU A 662 22.68 -7.03 -9.41
N ASN A 663 23.86 -6.59 -8.97
CA ASN A 663 25.00 -7.48 -8.77
C ASN A 663 24.65 -8.62 -7.79
N ALA A 664 25.36 -9.77 -7.90
CA ALA A 664 25.08 -10.98 -7.11
C ALA A 664 25.12 -10.75 -5.59
N TYR A 665 25.83 -9.73 -5.15
CA TYR A 665 25.97 -9.38 -3.76
C TYR A 665 24.77 -8.59 -3.23
N ALA A 666 24.24 -7.64 -4.01
CA ALA A 666 23.02 -6.92 -3.67
C ALA A 666 21.79 -7.84 -3.64
N ARG A 667 21.75 -8.86 -4.53
CA ARG A 667 20.69 -9.87 -4.57
C ARG A 667 20.56 -10.73 -3.31
N GLN A 668 21.64 -10.91 -2.53
CA GLN A 668 21.59 -11.69 -1.29
C GLN A 668 20.75 -11.03 -0.18
N PHE A 669 20.48 -9.74 -0.30
CA PHE A 669 19.82 -8.94 0.74
C PHE A 669 18.43 -8.45 0.34
N VAL A 670 18.10 -8.53 -0.94
CA VAL A 670 16.77 -8.21 -1.45
C VAL A 670 16.08 -9.53 -1.78
N GLN A 671 15.03 -9.87 -1.04
CA GLN A 671 14.21 -11.02 -1.41
C GLN A 671 13.43 -10.65 -2.68
N PRO A 672 13.67 -11.32 -3.81
CA PRO A 672 12.88 -11.08 -5.00
C PRO A 672 11.41 -11.47 -4.73
N ALA A 673 10.48 -10.70 -5.29
CA ALA A 673 9.08 -11.08 -5.31
C ALA A 673 8.93 -12.53 -5.83
N ALA A 674 7.94 -13.25 -5.32
CA ALA A 674 7.63 -14.58 -5.84
C ALA A 674 7.37 -14.50 -7.35
N ARG A 675 7.79 -15.52 -8.09
CA ARG A 675 7.46 -15.59 -9.53
C ARG A 675 5.95 -15.75 -9.65
N PRO A 676 5.27 -14.94 -10.49
CA PRO A 676 3.87 -15.17 -10.77
C PRO A 676 3.67 -16.53 -11.46
N ASP A 677 2.49 -17.12 -11.28
CA ASP A 677 2.13 -18.40 -11.94
C ASP A 677 1.82 -18.17 -13.42
N VAL A 678 2.88 -18.08 -14.20
CA VAL A 678 2.86 -17.93 -15.67
C VAL A 678 3.96 -18.78 -16.27
N ASP A 679 3.75 -19.29 -17.47
CA ASP A 679 4.80 -20.07 -18.14
C ASP A 679 5.95 -19.19 -18.62
N ALA A 680 5.65 -18.05 -19.24
CA ALA A 680 6.65 -17.10 -19.70
C ALA A 680 6.09 -15.69 -19.86
N ILE A 681 6.97 -14.69 -19.66
CA ILE A 681 6.69 -13.29 -19.97
C ILE A 681 7.85 -12.73 -20.80
N HIS A 682 7.54 -12.17 -21.97
CA HIS A 682 8.52 -11.58 -22.87
C HIS A 682 8.24 -10.09 -23.11
N GLY A 683 9.29 -9.32 -23.42
CA GLY A 683 9.17 -7.94 -23.88
C GLY A 683 8.81 -6.90 -22.81
N ILE A 684 8.92 -7.22 -21.50
CA ILE A 684 8.67 -6.23 -20.43
C ILE A 684 9.81 -5.20 -20.41
N PRO A 685 9.49 -3.90 -20.58
CA PRO A 685 10.45 -2.82 -20.35
C PRO A 685 10.54 -2.50 -18.85
N PRO A 686 11.43 -1.58 -18.42
CA PRO A 686 11.42 -1.02 -17.08
C PRO A 686 10.01 -0.56 -16.70
N THR A 687 9.58 -0.91 -15.48
CA THR A 687 8.17 -0.77 -15.07
C THR A 687 8.03 0.18 -13.89
N VAL A 688 7.09 1.11 -13.98
CA VAL A 688 6.71 2.05 -12.93
C VAL A 688 5.22 1.93 -12.66
N ALA A 689 4.83 1.72 -11.40
CA ALA A 689 3.42 1.73 -11.01
C ALA A 689 3.04 3.05 -10.32
N ILE A 690 1.82 3.49 -10.59
CA ILE A 690 1.18 4.62 -9.91
C ILE A 690 -0.10 4.10 -9.27
N GLU A 691 0.03 3.63 -8.02
CA GLU A 691 -1.06 3.08 -7.22
C GLU A 691 -1.65 4.13 -6.28
N GLN A 692 -2.88 3.87 -5.84
CA GLN A 692 -3.58 4.70 -4.84
C GLN A 692 -3.10 4.45 -3.41
N ARG A 693 -2.59 3.24 -3.15
CA ARG A 693 -2.24 2.83 -1.79
C ARG A 693 -1.07 3.65 -1.26
N THR A 694 -1.34 4.49 -0.31
CA THR A 694 -0.32 5.07 0.56
C THR A 694 0.02 4.06 1.64
N SER A 695 0.87 3.06 1.35
CA SER A 695 1.47 2.28 2.42
C SER A 695 2.30 3.25 3.26
N ARG A 696 1.84 3.57 4.44
CA ARG A 696 2.65 4.31 5.42
C ARG A 696 3.64 3.29 5.96
N GLY A 697 4.93 3.45 5.65
CA GLY A 697 5.97 2.60 6.22
C GLY A 697 5.87 2.62 7.75
N GLY A 698 6.14 1.49 8.40
CA GLY A 698 6.12 1.37 9.86
C GLY A 698 7.14 2.28 10.55
N ARG A 699 7.08 2.39 11.89
CA ARG A 699 8.01 3.22 12.69
C ARG A 699 9.47 2.82 12.57
N LYS A 700 9.77 1.57 12.18
CA LYS A 700 11.13 1.08 11.91
C LYS A 700 11.64 1.47 10.54
N SER A 701 10.76 1.83 9.62
CA SER A 701 11.12 2.31 8.28
C SER A 701 11.62 3.75 8.36
N THR A 702 12.76 4.03 7.72
CA THR A 702 13.39 5.36 7.67
C THR A 702 13.67 5.76 6.22
N VAL A 703 14.01 7.01 5.96
CA VAL A 703 14.44 7.47 4.63
C VAL A 703 15.55 6.56 4.08
N ALA A 704 16.57 6.25 4.88
CA ALA A 704 17.66 5.40 4.46
C ALA A 704 17.24 3.96 4.14
N THR A 705 16.30 3.39 4.90
CA THR A 705 15.79 2.03 4.62
C THR A 705 14.86 2.02 3.40
N MET A 706 14.02 3.03 3.24
CA MET A 706 13.10 3.16 2.09
C MET A 706 13.82 3.40 0.76
N THR A 707 15.02 3.94 0.79
CA THR A 707 15.85 4.22 -0.41
C THR A 707 16.95 3.20 -0.62
N GLU A 708 16.98 2.12 0.14
CA GLU A 708 18.01 1.08 0.17
C GLU A 708 19.43 1.58 0.55
N LEU A 709 19.61 2.86 0.79
CA LEU A 709 20.89 3.42 1.24
C LEU A 709 21.42 2.71 2.48
N TYR A 710 20.50 2.35 3.40
CA TYR A 710 20.86 1.66 4.63
C TYR A 710 21.45 0.27 4.40
N HIS A 711 21.03 -0.44 3.34
CA HIS A 711 21.59 -1.75 3.00
C HIS A 711 23.06 -1.62 2.60
N PHE A 712 23.38 -0.64 1.77
CA PHE A 712 24.79 -0.38 1.38
C PHE A 712 25.63 0.13 2.54
N LEU A 713 25.06 0.96 3.43
CA LEU A 713 25.75 1.37 4.67
C LEU A 713 26.08 0.17 5.56
N ARG A 714 25.12 -0.73 5.80
CA ARG A 714 25.34 -1.95 6.58
C ARG A 714 26.48 -2.79 5.98
N LEU A 715 26.55 -2.90 4.66
CA LEU A 715 27.62 -3.63 3.98
C LEU A 715 28.98 -2.98 4.19
N LEU A 716 29.09 -1.66 4.10
CA LEU A 716 30.32 -0.94 4.40
C LEU A 716 30.79 -1.22 5.85
N PHE A 717 29.85 -1.15 6.81
CA PHE A 717 30.15 -1.40 8.22
C PHE A 717 30.58 -2.83 8.51
N VAL A 718 29.97 -3.83 7.85
CA VAL A 718 30.36 -5.24 7.99
C VAL A 718 31.74 -5.51 7.40
N LYS A 719 32.09 -4.88 6.28
CA LYS A 719 33.33 -5.18 5.55
C LYS A 719 34.51 -4.32 5.94
N LEU A 720 34.28 -3.07 6.29
CA LEU A 720 35.29 -2.07 6.56
C LEU A 720 35.21 -1.47 7.98
N GLY A 721 34.15 -1.78 8.72
CA GLY A 721 33.96 -1.29 10.07
C GLY A 721 34.93 -1.97 11.09
N THR A 722 35.46 -1.18 12.00
CA THR A 722 36.21 -1.65 13.14
C THR A 722 35.33 -1.74 14.37
N GLN A 723 35.24 -2.92 14.97
CA GLN A 723 34.51 -3.12 16.22
C GLN A 723 35.29 -2.49 17.39
N TYR A 724 34.58 -1.70 18.19
CA TYR A 724 35.06 -1.22 19.47
C TYR A 724 34.28 -1.90 20.60
N CYS A 725 34.89 -2.01 21.76
CA CYS A 725 34.19 -2.44 22.96
C CYS A 725 33.21 -1.32 23.37
N PRO A 726 31.90 -1.57 23.56
CA PRO A 726 30.99 -0.53 23.99
C PRO A 726 31.34 0.04 25.38
N ASP A 727 31.93 -0.76 26.26
CA ASP A 727 32.22 -0.38 27.63
C ASP A 727 33.62 0.33 27.76
N CYS A 728 34.62 -0.21 27.09
CA CYS A 728 36.00 0.27 27.20
C CYS A 728 36.41 1.26 26.11
N GLN A 729 35.63 1.36 25.02
CA GLN A 729 35.90 2.23 23.86
C GLN A 729 37.26 1.98 23.15
N VAL A 730 37.81 0.78 23.30
CA VAL A 730 39.03 0.34 22.63
C VAL A 730 38.73 -0.59 21.46
N PRO A 731 39.53 -0.61 20.37
CA PRO A 731 39.34 -1.53 19.26
C PRO A 731 39.53 -2.98 19.71
N ILE A 732 38.81 -3.88 19.05
CA ILE A 732 38.84 -5.30 19.34
C ILE A 732 40.02 -5.94 18.59
N GLU A 733 40.84 -6.71 19.30
CA GLU A 733 42.03 -7.41 18.81
C GLU A 733 41.87 -8.93 18.88
N ALA A 734 42.68 -9.69 18.12
CA ALA A 734 42.69 -11.14 18.16
C ALA A 734 43.34 -11.66 19.46
N GLN A 735 42.77 -12.74 20.04
CA GLN A 735 43.28 -13.36 21.28
C GLN A 735 43.77 -14.78 21.03
N SER A 736 44.87 -15.16 21.65
CA SER A 736 45.38 -16.54 21.54
C SER A 736 44.64 -17.53 22.42
N LEU A 737 44.66 -18.81 22.05
CA LEU A 737 44.10 -19.90 22.86
C LEU A 737 44.70 -19.92 24.28
N ASP A 738 46.02 -19.62 24.42
CA ASP A 738 46.71 -19.59 25.71
C ASP A 738 46.22 -18.45 26.61
N ALA A 739 45.88 -17.30 26.02
CA ALA A 739 45.27 -16.21 26.73
C ALA A 739 43.85 -16.54 27.25
N ILE A 740 43.06 -17.23 26.44
CA ILE A 740 41.72 -17.72 26.83
C ILE A 740 41.86 -18.73 27.98
N LEU A 741 42.77 -19.69 27.83
CA LEU A 741 43.07 -20.71 28.86
C LEU A 741 43.49 -20.08 30.19
N ALA A 742 44.42 -19.12 30.14
CA ALA A 742 44.89 -18.41 31.33
C ALA A 742 43.75 -17.64 32.01
N HIS A 743 42.90 -16.98 31.24
CA HIS A 743 41.75 -16.24 31.74
C HIS A 743 40.74 -17.17 32.44
N ILE A 744 40.36 -18.29 31.81
CA ILE A 744 39.43 -19.27 32.38
C ILE A 744 40.00 -19.90 33.65
N SER A 745 41.29 -20.29 33.62
CA SER A 745 41.97 -20.88 34.76
C SER A 745 42.07 -19.95 35.97
N ALA A 746 42.17 -18.64 35.72
CA ALA A 746 42.19 -17.65 36.78
C ALA A 746 40.78 -17.31 37.33
N ALA A 747 39.80 -17.15 36.43
CA ALA A 747 38.46 -16.66 36.78
C ALA A 747 37.58 -17.76 37.41
N HIS A 748 37.70 -19.03 36.99
CA HIS A 748 36.78 -20.13 37.31
C HIS A 748 37.44 -21.28 38.05
N ARG A 749 38.51 -20.98 38.79
CA ARG A 749 39.28 -22.01 39.52
C ARG A 749 38.42 -22.74 40.55
N GLY A 750 38.30 -24.06 40.38
CA GLY A 750 37.50 -24.93 41.25
C GLY A 750 36.02 -25.02 40.88
N GLU A 751 35.62 -24.27 39.90
CA GLU A 751 34.23 -24.28 39.39
C GLU A 751 34.04 -25.33 38.28
N ARG A 752 32.80 -25.84 38.17
CA ARG A 752 32.38 -26.66 37.04
C ARG A 752 31.99 -25.75 35.89
N VAL A 753 32.62 -25.91 34.77
CA VAL A 753 32.36 -25.17 33.54
C VAL A 753 31.88 -26.09 32.44
N GLN A 754 30.92 -25.63 31.68
CA GLN A 754 30.43 -26.25 30.45
C GLN A 754 30.87 -25.43 29.23
N LEU A 755 31.37 -26.13 28.21
CA LEU A 755 31.87 -25.50 26.98
C LEU A 755 30.94 -25.84 25.82
N PHE A 756 30.51 -24.81 25.13
CA PHE A 756 29.68 -24.91 23.97
C PHE A 756 30.37 -24.28 22.76
N ALA A 757 30.13 -24.87 21.57
CA ALA A 757 30.52 -24.30 20.32
C ALA A 757 29.27 -23.73 19.61
N PRO A 758 29.16 -22.41 19.40
CA PRO A 758 28.02 -21.85 18.69
C PRO A 758 28.06 -22.27 17.19
N LEU A 759 27.03 -23.01 16.75
CA LEU A 759 26.90 -23.47 15.37
C LEU A 759 25.99 -22.55 14.57
N ILE A 760 24.92 -22.10 15.18
CA ILE A 760 23.94 -21.17 14.60
C ILE A 760 23.74 -20.03 15.60
N VAL A 761 23.73 -18.80 15.12
CA VAL A 761 23.50 -17.61 15.93
C VAL A 761 22.41 -16.79 15.26
N SER A 762 21.26 -16.67 15.93
CA SER A 762 20.10 -15.88 15.55
C SER A 762 19.71 -16.07 14.06
N ARG A 763 19.54 -17.31 13.64
CA ARG A 763 19.13 -17.63 12.26
C ARG A 763 17.89 -18.49 12.23
N LYS A 764 17.04 -18.23 11.24
CA LYS A 764 15.81 -18.96 10.97
C LYS A 764 16.11 -20.28 10.24
N GLY A 765 15.40 -21.37 10.58
CA GLY A 765 15.55 -22.66 9.91
C GLY A 765 15.10 -23.86 10.73
N TYR A 766 14.91 -25.02 10.09
CA TYR A 766 14.55 -26.28 10.77
C TYR A 766 15.73 -27.03 11.39
N TYR A 767 16.92 -26.84 10.87
CA TYR A 767 18.20 -27.40 11.31
C TYR A 767 18.26 -28.92 11.48
N THR A 768 17.35 -29.67 10.81
CA THR A 768 17.31 -31.13 10.85
C THR A 768 18.60 -31.77 10.36
N ASP A 769 19.25 -31.19 9.35
CA ASP A 769 20.52 -31.72 8.84
C ASP A 769 21.68 -31.40 9.77
N LEU A 770 21.64 -30.31 10.51
CA LEU A 770 22.59 -29.98 11.56
C LEU A 770 22.50 -30.97 12.71
N ALA A 771 21.28 -31.34 13.12
CA ALA A 771 21.07 -32.37 14.15
C ALA A 771 21.58 -33.75 13.69
N LYS A 772 21.33 -34.16 12.46
CA LYS A 772 21.90 -35.40 11.88
C LYS A 772 23.43 -35.39 11.84
N TRP A 773 24.01 -34.24 11.46
CA TRP A 773 25.45 -34.06 11.47
C TRP A 773 26.02 -34.20 12.87
N ALA A 774 25.41 -33.55 13.88
CA ALA A 774 25.85 -33.64 15.28
C ALA A 774 25.73 -35.07 15.81
N ALA A 775 24.65 -35.78 15.54
CA ALA A 775 24.47 -37.20 15.86
C ALA A 775 25.56 -38.08 15.20
N GLY A 776 25.88 -37.84 13.93
CA GLY A 776 26.95 -38.53 13.19
C GLY A 776 28.37 -38.26 13.76
N LYS A 777 28.54 -37.15 14.49
CA LYS A 777 29.78 -36.83 15.24
C LYS A 777 29.79 -37.36 16.69
N GLY A 778 28.73 -38.05 17.12
CA GLY A 778 28.59 -38.65 18.44
C GLY A 778 28.05 -37.73 19.52
N PHE A 779 27.42 -36.60 19.15
CA PHE A 779 26.76 -35.71 20.10
C PHE A 779 25.29 -36.11 20.24
N ALA A 780 24.87 -36.44 21.46
CA ALA A 780 23.51 -36.90 21.76
C ALA A 780 22.48 -35.74 21.76
N GLU A 781 22.96 -34.51 22.04
CA GLU A 781 22.12 -33.34 22.25
C GLU A 781 22.74 -32.11 21.59
N LEU A 782 21.88 -31.16 21.23
CA LEU A 782 22.22 -29.75 20.87
C LEU A 782 21.46 -28.81 21.81
N ARG A 783 22.04 -27.71 22.17
CA ARG A 783 21.37 -26.67 22.96
C ARG A 783 20.72 -25.68 21.99
N VAL A 784 19.42 -25.57 22.03
CA VAL A 784 18.62 -24.64 21.20
C VAL A 784 17.95 -23.63 22.10
N ASP A 785 18.22 -22.35 21.91
CA ASP A 785 17.63 -21.25 22.69
C ASP A 785 17.76 -21.43 24.21
N GLY A 786 18.85 -22.10 24.64
CA GLY A 786 19.13 -22.39 26.03
C GLY A 786 18.69 -23.77 26.51
N GLU A 787 17.87 -24.50 25.78
CA GLU A 787 17.36 -25.83 26.12
C GLU A 787 18.11 -26.94 25.36
N LEU A 788 18.43 -28.06 26.08
CA LEU A 788 19.06 -29.24 25.47
C LEU A 788 18.01 -30.11 24.77
N LEU A 789 18.14 -30.30 23.46
CA LEU A 789 17.27 -31.09 22.62
C LEU A 789 18.01 -32.33 22.05
N PRO A 790 17.38 -33.51 22.06
CA PRO A 790 18.03 -34.74 21.59
C PRO A 790 18.20 -34.74 20.06
N THR A 791 19.41 -35.09 19.58
CA THR A 791 19.72 -35.16 18.15
C THR A 791 19.04 -36.33 17.43
N ALA A 792 18.74 -37.43 18.17
CA ALA A 792 18.12 -38.63 17.59
C ALA A 792 16.64 -38.44 17.23
N ASN A 793 15.91 -37.66 18.00
CA ASN A 793 14.50 -37.34 17.78
C ASN A 793 14.38 -35.80 17.71
N TRP A 794 14.99 -35.22 16.68
CA TRP A 794 15.04 -33.78 16.54
C TRP A 794 13.64 -33.19 16.39
N PRO A 795 13.19 -32.29 17.28
CA PRO A 795 11.90 -31.63 17.14
C PRO A 795 11.92 -30.70 15.95
N ARG A 796 10.74 -30.46 15.37
CA ARG A 796 10.61 -29.48 14.31
C ARG A 796 10.68 -28.07 14.90
N LEU A 797 11.81 -27.41 14.76
CA LEU A 797 11.99 -26.02 15.18
C LEU A 797 11.12 -25.09 14.29
N ASP A 798 10.73 -23.94 14.85
CA ASP A 798 10.05 -22.92 14.07
C ASP A 798 11.03 -22.27 13.09
N ARG A 799 10.86 -22.52 11.81
CA ARG A 799 11.76 -22.00 10.77
C ARG A 799 11.72 -20.47 10.61
N TYR A 800 10.73 -19.81 11.20
CA TYR A 800 10.53 -18.36 11.12
C TYR A 800 11.04 -17.63 12.35
N GLN A 801 11.23 -18.34 13.46
CA GLN A 801 11.89 -17.84 14.64
C GLN A 801 13.39 -17.93 14.46
N GLU A 802 14.12 -16.91 14.92
CA GLU A 802 15.59 -16.96 15.00
C GLU A 802 15.99 -17.86 16.15
N HIS A 803 16.84 -18.86 15.87
CA HIS A 803 17.35 -19.81 16.84
C HIS A 803 18.84 -19.63 17.06
N ASP A 804 19.26 -19.80 18.31
CA ASP A 804 20.65 -20.00 18.70
C ASP A 804 20.88 -21.48 18.97
N ILE A 805 21.80 -22.11 18.21
CA ILE A 805 22.11 -23.54 18.39
C ILE A 805 23.58 -23.69 18.73
N ASP A 806 23.84 -24.25 19.92
CA ASP A 806 25.15 -24.49 20.43
C ASP A 806 25.38 -26.00 20.53
N LEU A 807 26.64 -26.44 20.23
CA LEU A 807 27.09 -27.80 20.40
C LEU A 807 27.72 -27.94 21.79
N PRO A 808 27.20 -28.81 22.68
CA PRO A 808 27.85 -29.08 23.97
C PRO A 808 29.12 -29.95 23.76
N VAL A 809 30.27 -29.32 23.88
CA VAL A 809 31.58 -29.98 23.61
C VAL A 809 32.06 -30.78 24.78
N GLY A 810 31.77 -30.33 25.97
CA GLY A 810 32.11 -31.05 27.20
C GLY A 810 32.05 -30.18 28.45
N GLU A 811 32.15 -30.81 29.59
CA GLU A 811 32.23 -30.17 30.90
C GLU A 811 33.41 -30.66 31.71
N LEU A 812 33.95 -29.83 32.55
CA LEU A 812 34.99 -30.20 33.51
C LEU A 812 35.01 -29.20 34.70
N VAL A 813 35.73 -29.64 35.78
CA VAL A 813 36.05 -28.74 36.91
C VAL A 813 37.41 -28.11 36.61
N VAL A 814 37.52 -26.78 36.70
CA VAL A 814 38.75 -26.07 36.41
C VAL A 814 39.77 -26.30 37.52
N ASP A 815 40.71 -27.23 37.29
CA ASP A 815 41.82 -27.57 38.22
C ASP A 815 43.16 -27.44 37.48
N PRO A 816 44.20 -26.86 38.08
CA PRO A 816 45.54 -26.81 37.50
C PRO A 816 46.09 -28.16 37.07
N LYS A 817 45.66 -29.26 37.72
CA LYS A 817 46.04 -30.62 37.33
C LYS A 817 45.39 -31.12 36.06
N GLN A 818 44.33 -30.45 35.59
CA GLN A 818 43.55 -30.81 34.40
C GLN A 818 43.70 -29.80 33.25
N GLU A 819 44.76 -29.00 33.29
CA GLU A 819 44.96 -27.92 32.28
C GLU A 819 45.03 -28.45 30.87
N GLU A 820 45.68 -29.60 30.62
CA GLU A 820 45.73 -30.25 29.31
C GLU A 820 44.35 -30.69 28.83
N GLN A 821 43.49 -31.18 29.73
CA GLN A 821 42.11 -31.56 29.36
C GLN A 821 41.26 -30.33 29.02
N LEU A 822 41.40 -29.25 29.79
CA LEU A 822 40.74 -27.95 29.50
C LEU A 822 41.24 -27.42 28.17
N ARG A 823 42.55 -27.44 27.92
CA ARG A 823 43.14 -27.00 26.63
C ARG A 823 42.59 -27.79 25.45
N ALA A 824 42.46 -29.14 25.59
CA ALA A 824 41.91 -30.00 24.55
C ALA A 824 40.43 -29.71 24.27
N LEU A 825 39.61 -29.46 25.31
CA LEU A 825 38.21 -29.11 25.19
C LEU A 825 38.03 -27.74 24.57
N LEU A 826 38.84 -26.74 25.00
CA LEU A 826 38.82 -25.39 24.41
C LEU A 826 39.15 -25.43 22.91
N ARG A 827 40.21 -26.19 22.54
CA ARG A 827 40.57 -26.35 21.12
C ARG A 827 39.41 -26.95 20.33
N ARG A 828 38.81 -28.04 20.82
CA ARG A 828 37.65 -28.65 20.17
C ARG A 828 36.46 -27.70 20.04
N ALA A 829 36.16 -26.91 21.09
CA ALA A 829 35.09 -25.96 21.07
C ALA A 829 35.36 -24.83 20.06
N LEU A 830 36.56 -24.31 20.01
CA LEU A 830 36.98 -23.30 19.02
C LEU A 830 36.98 -23.85 17.59
N ASP A 831 37.42 -25.10 17.39
CA ASP A 831 37.38 -25.75 16.06
C ASP A 831 35.96 -25.89 15.54
N TYR A 832 35.01 -26.38 16.33
CA TYR A 832 33.62 -26.51 15.97
C TYR A 832 32.92 -25.14 15.82
N GLY A 833 33.19 -24.21 16.74
CA GLY A 833 32.62 -22.87 16.75
C GLY A 833 33.37 -21.84 15.88
N LYS A 834 34.28 -22.30 15.01
CA LYS A 834 35.07 -21.45 14.08
C LYS A 834 35.73 -20.26 14.80
N GLY A 835 36.53 -20.55 15.83
CA GLY A 835 37.24 -19.54 16.60
C GLY A 835 36.42 -18.88 17.72
N VAL A 836 35.17 -19.32 17.96
CA VAL A 836 34.29 -18.82 19.02
C VAL A 836 33.85 -19.97 19.92
N LEU A 837 33.80 -19.75 21.22
CA LEU A 837 33.22 -20.68 22.19
C LEU A 837 32.39 -19.91 23.23
N LYS A 838 31.39 -20.55 23.79
CA LYS A 838 30.65 -20.10 24.97
C LYS A 838 31.04 -20.97 26.17
N LEU A 839 31.25 -20.33 27.30
CA LEU A 839 31.50 -20.97 28.57
C LEU A 839 30.35 -20.63 29.52
N ALA A 840 29.73 -21.67 30.08
CA ALA A 840 28.72 -21.52 31.13
C ALA A 840 29.27 -21.99 32.47
N ALA A 841 29.17 -21.12 33.49
CA ALA A 841 29.62 -21.41 34.86
C ALA A 841 28.65 -20.72 35.85
N GLY A 842 28.10 -21.45 36.80
CA GLY A 842 27.32 -20.91 37.91
C GLY A 842 26.06 -20.11 37.51
N GLY A 843 25.57 -20.28 36.30
CA GLY A 843 24.43 -19.54 35.74
C GLY A 843 24.81 -18.36 34.85
N ASP A 844 26.08 -17.99 34.79
CA ASP A 844 26.60 -16.98 33.89
C ASP A 844 27.15 -17.59 32.62
N GLU A 845 26.89 -16.97 31.49
CA GLU A 845 27.48 -17.32 30.19
C GLU A 845 28.48 -16.26 29.73
N ARG A 846 29.65 -16.74 29.25
CA ARG A 846 30.64 -15.88 28.61
C ARG A 846 31.07 -16.39 27.25
N LEU A 847 31.11 -15.48 26.28
CA LEU A 847 31.62 -15.73 24.94
C LEU A 847 33.14 -15.46 24.91
N PHE A 848 33.90 -16.40 24.33
CA PHE A 848 35.33 -16.23 24.03
C PHE A 848 35.55 -16.40 22.54
N SER A 849 36.47 -15.61 21.99
CA SER A 849 36.83 -15.68 20.57
C SER A 849 38.32 -15.51 20.40
N THR A 850 38.92 -16.30 19.53
CA THR A 850 40.34 -16.13 19.19
C THR A 850 40.56 -14.92 18.27
N GLU A 851 39.49 -14.39 17.68
CA GLU A 851 39.62 -13.31 16.71
C GLU A 851 39.13 -11.95 17.22
N ARG A 852 38.20 -11.90 18.22
CA ARG A 852 37.50 -10.67 18.58
C ARG A 852 37.28 -10.44 20.10
N PRO A 853 38.30 -10.49 20.97
CA PRO A 853 38.13 -10.10 22.36
C PRO A 853 38.49 -8.62 22.56
N CYS A 854 37.90 -7.99 23.59
CA CYS A 854 38.32 -6.69 24.04
C CYS A 854 39.67 -6.82 24.80
N PRO A 855 40.72 -6.09 24.46
CA PRO A 855 41.99 -6.21 25.14
C PRO A 855 41.95 -5.69 26.60
N SER A 856 40.96 -4.86 26.93
CA SER A 856 40.83 -4.27 28.29
C SER A 856 39.96 -5.08 29.24
N CYS A 857 38.72 -5.45 28.81
CA CYS A 857 37.77 -6.18 29.68
C CYS A 857 37.59 -7.65 29.30
N HIS A 858 38.26 -8.13 28.28
CA HIS A 858 38.20 -9.50 27.75
C HIS A 858 36.81 -9.98 27.28
N ARG A 859 35.84 -9.05 27.12
CA ARG A 859 34.55 -9.35 26.52
C ARG A 859 34.74 -9.69 25.06
N SER A 860 34.23 -10.84 24.63
CA SER A 860 34.35 -11.28 23.23
C SER A 860 33.14 -10.91 22.42
N PHE A 861 33.34 -10.71 21.13
CA PHE A 861 32.31 -10.25 20.18
C PHE A 861 32.21 -11.25 19.01
N PRO A 862 30.99 -11.50 18.49
CA PRO A 862 30.81 -12.31 17.30
C PRO A 862 31.39 -11.60 16.05
N GLU A 863 31.50 -12.34 14.97
CA GLU A 863 31.81 -11.74 13.65
C GLU A 863 30.76 -10.71 13.25
N LEU A 864 31.18 -9.64 12.55
CA LEU A 864 30.28 -8.62 12.09
C LEU A 864 29.35 -9.21 11.02
N ASP A 865 28.05 -9.13 11.27
CA ASP A 865 26.98 -9.63 10.41
C ASP A 865 26.05 -8.46 10.04
N PRO A 866 25.52 -8.36 8.83
CA PRO A 866 24.58 -7.31 8.43
C PRO A 866 23.34 -7.20 9.33
N ARG A 867 22.91 -8.28 9.98
CA ARG A 867 21.79 -8.30 10.94
C ARG A 867 22.08 -7.52 12.21
N LEU A 868 23.38 -7.39 12.60
CA LEU A 868 23.79 -6.56 13.74
C LEU A 868 23.39 -5.09 13.56
N PHE A 869 23.24 -4.63 12.33
CA PHE A 869 22.83 -3.27 11.99
C PHE A 869 21.38 -3.17 11.54
N SER A 870 20.55 -4.19 11.78
CA SER A 870 19.15 -4.18 11.34
C SER A 870 18.21 -3.73 12.45
N TYR A 871 17.34 -2.77 12.15
CA TYR A 871 16.26 -2.33 13.03
C TYR A 871 15.17 -3.40 13.23
N ASN A 872 15.09 -4.37 12.31
CA ASN A 872 14.10 -5.45 12.29
C ASN A 872 14.63 -6.80 12.79
N SER A 873 15.91 -6.87 13.21
CA SER A 873 16.49 -8.09 13.74
C SER A 873 16.78 -7.97 15.24
N LYS A 874 16.36 -8.99 16.01
CA LYS A 874 16.66 -9.13 17.44
C LYS A 874 18.16 -9.08 17.71
N HIS A 875 18.98 -9.47 16.73
CA HIS A 875 20.45 -9.42 16.85
C HIS A 875 21.01 -7.99 16.88
N GLY A 876 20.31 -7.01 16.29
CA GLY A 876 20.79 -5.65 16.08
C GLY A 876 20.00 -4.55 16.79
N TRP A 877 18.71 -4.74 16.98
CA TRP A 877 17.88 -3.70 17.56
C TRP A 877 18.17 -3.41 19.04
N CYS A 878 17.79 -2.24 19.49
CA CYS A 878 17.76 -1.91 20.92
C CYS A 878 16.63 -2.69 21.59
N GLU A 879 16.93 -3.42 22.65
CA GLU A 879 15.98 -4.29 23.36
C GLU A 879 14.79 -3.53 23.99
N ASP A 880 15.01 -2.28 24.41
CA ASP A 880 13.95 -1.49 25.05
C ASP A 880 12.96 -0.84 24.08
N CYS A 881 13.35 -0.62 22.83
CA CYS A 881 12.47 -0.02 21.82
C CYS A 881 12.25 -0.90 20.60
N TYR A 882 12.80 -2.10 20.57
CA TYR A 882 12.66 -3.07 19.48
C TYR A 882 12.99 -2.49 18.08
N GLY A 883 13.93 -1.53 18.03
CA GLY A 883 14.36 -0.88 16.79
C GLY A 883 13.55 0.32 16.33
N THR A 884 12.54 0.76 17.08
CA THR A 884 11.74 1.94 16.73
C THR A 884 12.43 3.27 17.04
N GLY A 885 13.34 3.26 18.01
CA GLY A 885 13.96 4.48 18.56
C GLY A 885 13.09 5.19 19.59
N GLU A 886 11.87 4.76 19.81
CA GLU A 886 10.91 5.34 20.74
C GLU A 886 10.38 4.28 21.70
N GLN A 887 10.19 4.66 22.95
CA GLN A 887 9.54 3.83 23.97
C GLN A 887 8.07 4.20 24.05
N ILE A 888 7.19 3.22 23.90
CA ILE A 888 5.74 3.39 23.93
C ILE A 888 5.25 2.99 25.30
N ILE A 889 4.49 3.87 25.95
CA ILE A 889 3.95 3.63 27.31
C ILE A 889 2.77 2.68 27.19
N GLY A 890 2.80 1.56 27.93
CA GLY A 890 1.75 0.52 27.91
C GLY A 890 1.94 -0.59 26.86
N PHE A 891 3.11 -0.63 26.23
CA PHE A 891 3.45 -1.66 25.25
C PHE A 891 3.83 -2.99 25.94
N ASP A 892 3.18 -4.08 25.53
CA ASP A 892 3.53 -5.44 25.95
C ASP A 892 4.12 -6.19 24.75
N ALA A 893 5.40 -6.58 24.86
CA ALA A 893 6.16 -7.25 23.81
C ALA A 893 5.62 -8.63 23.44
N GLU A 894 4.91 -9.32 24.35
CA GLU A 894 4.32 -10.62 24.08
C GLU A 894 3.03 -10.57 23.26
N GLN A 895 2.34 -9.44 23.27
CA GLN A 895 1.05 -9.28 22.58
C GLN A 895 1.21 -8.76 21.15
N THR A 896 2.35 -8.24 20.76
CA THR A 896 2.48 -7.46 19.54
C THR A 896 3.66 -7.87 18.69
N GLY A 897 3.46 -8.86 17.87
CA GLY A 897 4.24 -8.97 16.63
C GLY A 897 3.87 -7.92 15.59
N GLU A 898 2.88 -7.06 15.85
CA GLU A 898 2.29 -6.16 14.85
C GLU A 898 2.42 -4.68 15.24
N GLU A 899 3.11 -3.90 14.41
CA GLU A 899 3.26 -2.44 14.53
C GLU A 899 1.92 -1.67 14.55
N ALA A 900 0.82 -2.30 14.16
CA ALA A 900 -0.51 -1.71 14.09
C ALA A 900 -1.06 -1.26 15.47
N ALA A 901 -0.73 -1.98 16.54
CA ALA A 901 -1.12 -1.60 17.91
C ALA A 901 -0.38 -0.35 18.42
N TRP A 902 0.71 0.04 17.76
CA TRP A 902 1.54 1.18 18.18
C TRP A 902 0.97 2.53 17.76
N HIS A 903 0.02 2.57 16.83
CA HIS A 903 -0.59 3.82 16.37
C HIS A 903 -1.72 4.34 17.28
N GLU A 904 -2.28 3.50 18.14
CA GLU A 904 -3.36 3.88 19.05
C GLU A 904 -2.85 4.45 20.40
N LEU A 905 -1.54 4.29 20.67
CA LEU A 905 -0.94 4.80 21.89
C LEU A 905 -0.40 6.23 21.64
N GLU A 906 -1.10 7.23 22.11
CA GLU A 906 -0.82 8.66 21.88
C GLU A 906 0.46 9.18 22.53
N THR A 907 1.11 8.44 23.43
CA THR A 907 2.30 8.89 24.15
C THR A 907 3.51 8.00 23.86
N SER A 908 4.39 8.47 22.99
CA SER A 908 5.74 7.91 22.81
C SER A 908 6.79 8.92 23.29
N ARG A 909 7.90 8.41 23.81
CA ARG A 909 9.08 9.21 24.14
C ARG A 909 10.32 8.60 23.49
N VAL A 910 11.33 9.42 23.25
CA VAL A 910 12.63 8.93 22.77
C VAL A 910 13.13 7.82 23.70
N CYS A 911 13.56 6.69 23.16
CA CYS A 911 14.05 5.56 23.95
C CYS A 911 15.27 6.01 24.78
N PRO A 912 15.24 5.88 26.12
CA PRO A 912 16.33 6.34 26.98
C PRO A 912 17.62 5.54 26.78
N SER A 913 17.52 4.26 26.43
CA SER A 913 18.67 3.35 26.29
C SER A 913 19.45 3.59 25.01
N CYS A 914 18.78 3.69 23.86
CA CYS A 914 19.47 3.96 22.61
C CYS A 914 19.42 5.45 22.19
N GLN A 915 18.71 6.30 22.89
CA GLN A 915 18.56 7.74 22.62
C GLN A 915 18.10 8.01 21.16
N GLY A 916 17.14 7.21 20.67
CA GLY A 916 16.62 7.30 19.31
C GLY A 916 17.44 6.58 18.24
N ARG A 917 18.63 6.04 18.57
CA ARG A 917 19.56 5.42 17.61
C ARG A 917 19.15 4.02 17.14
N ARG A 918 18.11 3.43 17.72
CA ARG A 918 17.44 2.19 17.27
C ARG A 918 18.22 0.88 17.45
N LEU A 919 19.55 0.94 17.52
CA LEU A 919 20.43 -0.22 17.60
C LEU A 919 20.96 -0.47 19.02
N ASN A 920 21.40 -1.70 19.27
CA ASN A 920 22.02 -2.08 20.53
C ASN A 920 23.44 -1.49 20.68
N PRO A 921 24.00 -1.44 21.88
CA PRO A 921 25.32 -0.85 22.15
C PRO A 921 26.47 -1.49 21.36
N VAL A 922 26.38 -2.79 21.03
CA VAL A 922 27.42 -3.50 20.27
C VAL A 922 27.45 -3.03 18.81
N ALA A 923 26.29 -2.89 18.20
CA ALA A 923 26.16 -2.36 16.84
C ALA A 923 26.62 -0.90 16.75
N LEU A 924 26.26 -0.07 17.74
CA LEU A 924 26.66 1.34 17.81
C LEU A 924 28.16 1.54 18.09
N ALA A 925 28.83 0.53 18.61
CA ALA A 925 30.27 0.57 18.85
C ALA A 925 31.12 0.17 17.64
N VAL A 926 30.54 -0.16 16.51
CA VAL A 926 31.25 -0.35 15.23
C VAL A 926 31.47 0.98 14.55
N ARG A 927 32.70 1.28 14.14
CA ARG A 927 33.09 2.53 13.52
C ARG A 927 33.69 2.31 12.14
N PHE A 928 33.24 3.15 11.19
CA PHE A 928 33.85 3.28 9.88
C PHE A 928 34.37 4.71 9.74
N HIS A 929 35.65 4.89 9.43
CA HIS A 929 36.31 6.21 9.45
C HIS A 929 36.00 7.03 10.71
N GLY A 930 36.05 6.37 11.88
CA GLY A 930 35.86 7.01 13.18
C GLY A 930 34.39 7.30 13.57
N ARG A 931 33.40 7.02 12.71
CA ARG A 931 31.99 7.30 12.96
C ARG A 931 31.17 6.02 13.06
N GLY A 932 30.18 5.99 13.96
CA GLY A 932 29.15 4.93 14.04
C GLY A 932 28.15 5.03 12.90
N ILE A 933 27.41 3.94 12.65
CA ILE A 933 26.37 3.91 11.62
C ILE A 933 25.25 4.91 11.90
N ASP A 934 24.92 5.14 13.14
CA ASP A 934 23.98 6.16 13.61
C ASP A 934 24.41 7.58 13.22
N ALA A 935 25.69 7.89 13.28
CA ALA A 935 26.21 9.19 12.86
C ALA A 935 26.11 9.41 11.34
N TYR A 936 26.16 8.33 10.54
CA TYR A 936 25.91 8.43 9.09
C TYR A 936 24.43 8.58 8.79
N THR A 937 23.55 7.88 9.49
CA THR A 937 22.11 7.99 9.26
C THR A 937 21.51 9.29 9.79
N ALA A 938 22.11 9.91 10.80
CA ALA A 938 21.68 11.23 11.29
C ALA A 938 21.98 12.38 10.28
N LEU A 939 22.85 12.16 9.29
CA LEU A 939 23.13 13.15 8.27
C LEU A 939 21.92 13.41 7.37
N SER A 940 21.78 14.64 6.90
CA SER A 940 20.85 14.92 5.80
C SER A 940 21.37 14.28 4.49
N VAL A 941 20.46 14.03 3.57
CA VAL A 941 20.81 13.51 2.23
C VAL A 941 21.89 14.36 1.56
N GLU A 942 21.84 15.70 1.72
CA GLU A 942 22.85 16.60 1.19
C GLU A 942 24.21 16.42 1.88
N GLN A 943 24.22 16.36 3.22
CA GLN A 943 25.45 16.16 4.00
C GLN A 943 26.08 14.80 3.72
N ALA A 944 25.25 13.74 3.66
CA ALA A 944 25.70 12.40 3.31
C ALA A 944 26.25 12.37 1.87
N GLY A 945 25.61 13.05 0.92
CA GLY A 945 26.08 13.17 -0.46
C GLY A 945 27.48 13.80 -0.57
N LYS A 946 27.70 14.90 0.14
CA LYS A 946 29.03 15.56 0.22
C LYS A 946 30.07 14.64 0.85
N LEU A 947 29.74 14.04 2.00
CA LEU A 947 30.65 13.16 2.71
C LEU A 947 31.09 11.96 1.85
N PHE A 948 30.16 11.28 1.18
CA PHE A 948 30.51 10.14 0.34
C PHE A 948 31.16 10.54 -1.00
N ALA A 949 30.94 11.75 -1.50
CA ALA A 949 31.63 12.27 -2.68
C ALA A 949 33.14 12.53 -2.36
N GLU A 950 33.42 13.07 -1.19
CA GLU A 950 34.77 13.42 -0.72
C GLU A 950 35.53 12.22 -0.10
N LEU A 951 34.84 11.09 0.15
CA LEU A 951 35.46 9.91 0.76
C LEU A 951 36.42 9.25 -0.22
N GLU A 952 37.71 9.37 0.07
CA GLU A 952 38.79 8.67 -0.62
C GLU A 952 39.19 7.42 0.17
N LEU A 953 39.17 6.27 -0.49
CA LEU A 953 39.58 4.99 0.06
C LEU A 953 40.78 4.48 -0.70
N GLU A 954 41.72 3.85 0.01
CA GLU A 954 42.97 3.34 -0.56
C GLU A 954 43.08 1.80 -0.41
N GLY A 955 43.91 1.20 -1.25
CA GLY A 955 44.26 -0.21 -1.16
C GLY A 955 43.05 -1.16 -1.11
N ARG A 956 43.00 -2.02 -0.11
CA ARG A 956 41.93 -3.01 0.09
C ARG A 956 40.55 -2.38 0.31
N GLU A 957 40.48 -1.25 1.00
CA GLU A 957 39.22 -0.56 1.25
C GLU A 957 38.56 -0.12 -0.06
N ARG A 958 39.35 0.40 -0.99
CA ARG A 958 38.89 0.81 -2.32
C ARG A 958 38.34 -0.35 -3.12
N GLU A 959 38.99 -1.53 -3.06
CA GLU A 959 38.52 -2.73 -3.76
C GLU A 959 37.19 -3.24 -3.20
N VAL A 960 37.05 -3.30 -1.87
CA VAL A 960 35.84 -3.72 -1.19
C VAL A 960 34.66 -2.77 -1.43
N ALA A 961 34.91 -1.47 -1.43
CA ALA A 961 33.87 -0.45 -1.60
C ALA A 961 33.58 -0.12 -3.08
N ARG A 962 34.32 -0.73 -4.04
CA ARG A 962 34.21 -0.43 -5.48
C ARG A 962 32.79 -0.46 -6.02
N ASP A 963 32.00 -1.46 -5.60
CA ASP A 963 30.62 -1.65 -6.08
C ASP A 963 29.58 -1.03 -5.14
N ILE A 964 29.95 -0.66 -3.90
CA ILE A 964 29.05 -0.12 -2.86
C ILE A 964 28.95 1.42 -2.97
N LEU A 965 30.09 2.10 -3.11
CA LEU A 965 30.15 3.57 -3.11
C LEU A 965 29.42 4.21 -4.31
N PRO A 966 29.54 3.71 -5.55
CA PRO A 966 28.80 4.26 -6.68
C PRO A 966 27.28 4.20 -6.47
N GLU A 967 26.77 3.11 -5.90
CA GLU A 967 25.35 2.93 -5.60
C GLU A 967 24.87 3.92 -4.52
N LEU A 968 25.63 4.09 -3.44
CA LEU A 968 25.34 5.10 -2.41
C LEU A 968 25.32 6.51 -3.01
N ARG A 969 26.31 6.87 -3.82
CA ARG A 969 26.45 8.17 -4.45
C ARG A 969 25.29 8.44 -5.43
N ALA A 970 24.94 7.47 -6.27
CA ALA A 970 23.86 7.60 -7.24
C ALA A 970 22.50 7.83 -6.54
N ARG A 971 22.18 7.05 -5.51
CA ARG A 971 20.92 7.20 -4.76
C ARG A 971 20.86 8.53 -4.00
N LEU A 972 21.95 8.95 -3.37
CA LEU A 972 22.01 10.24 -2.67
C LEU A 972 21.87 11.42 -3.66
N ALA A 973 22.55 11.36 -4.80
CA ALA A 973 22.42 12.37 -5.85
C ALA A 973 20.98 12.43 -6.36
N PHE A 974 20.33 11.29 -6.58
CA PHE A 974 18.96 11.27 -7.04
C PHE A 974 17.97 11.85 -6.00
N LEU A 975 18.12 11.52 -4.72
CA LEU A 975 17.35 12.14 -3.65
C LEU A 975 17.53 13.65 -3.59
N GLN A 976 18.73 14.15 -3.86
CA GLN A 976 19.00 15.58 -3.98
C GLN A 976 18.26 16.18 -5.18
N HIS A 977 18.32 15.54 -6.36
CA HIS A 977 17.63 15.99 -7.57
C HIS A 977 16.10 16.09 -7.41
N VAL A 978 15.48 15.15 -6.65
CA VAL A 978 14.04 15.24 -6.35
C VAL A 978 13.72 16.21 -5.20
N GLY A 979 14.70 16.99 -4.74
CA GLY A 979 14.51 18.03 -3.73
C GLY A 979 14.35 17.53 -2.30
N LEU A 980 14.93 16.36 -1.97
CA LEU A 980 14.88 15.77 -0.62
C LEU A 980 16.20 15.94 0.15
N GLY A 981 17.10 16.81 -0.30
CA GLY A 981 18.42 17.04 0.30
C GLY A 981 18.40 17.37 1.79
N TYR A 982 17.33 17.97 2.28
CA TYR A 982 17.17 18.40 3.66
C TYR A 982 16.75 17.29 4.63
N LEU A 983 16.25 16.14 4.14
CA LEU A 983 15.79 15.05 5.00
C LEU A 983 16.98 14.32 5.63
N SER A 984 16.90 14.03 6.92
CA SER A 984 17.85 13.11 7.55
C SER A 984 17.56 11.67 7.15
N LEU A 985 18.60 10.87 7.01
CA LEU A 985 18.50 9.48 6.56
C LEU A 985 17.80 8.58 7.60
N ASP A 986 17.83 8.94 8.88
CA ASP A 986 17.17 8.22 9.99
C ASP A 986 15.73 8.65 10.22
N ARG A 987 15.21 9.63 9.47
CA ARG A 987 13.85 10.12 9.64
C ARG A 987 12.84 9.00 9.43
N ALA A 988 11.99 8.78 10.41
CA ALA A 988 11.00 7.70 10.41
C ALA A 988 9.91 7.94 9.35
N ALA A 989 9.53 6.89 8.63
CA ALA A 989 8.52 6.95 7.57
C ALA A 989 7.18 7.56 8.00
N PRO A 990 6.62 7.28 9.19
CA PRO A 990 5.37 7.90 9.64
C PRO A 990 5.45 9.42 9.83
N THR A 991 6.66 9.98 10.00
CA THR A 991 6.87 11.43 10.16
C THR A 991 7.02 12.17 8.83
N LEU A 992 7.10 11.43 7.73
CA LEU A 992 7.20 12.00 6.39
C LEU A 992 5.84 12.53 5.94
N SER A 993 5.85 13.66 5.26
CA SER A 993 4.67 14.11 4.51
C SER A 993 4.40 13.15 3.34
N GLY A 994 3.15 13.08 2.87
CA GLY A 994 2.79 12.22 1.74
C GLY A 994 3.66 12.49 0.50
N GLY A 995 3.97 13.76 0.22
CA GLY A 995 4.84 14.14 -0.90
C GLY A 995 6.31 13.76 -0.71
N GLU A 996 6.83 13.76 0.53
CA GLU A 996 8.18 13.27 0.84
C GLU A 996 8.25 11.75 0.66
N ALA A 997 7.30 11.01 1.25
CA ALA A 997 7.22 9.55 1.13
C ALA A 997 7.14 9.11 -0.33
N GLN A 998 6.39 9.84 -1.14
CA GLN A 998 6.22 9.57 -2.55
C GLN A 998 7.47 9.88 -3.37
N ARG A 999 8.12 11.02 -3.14
CA ARG A 999 9.39 11.34 -3.81
C ARG A 999 10.51 10.37 -3.40
N ILE A 1000 10.47 9.86 -2.16
CA ILE A 1000 11.38 8.80 -1.70
C ILE A 1000 11.13 7.51 -2.49
N ARG A 1001 9.86 7.09 -2.70
CA ARG A 1001 9.53 5.92 -3.52
C ARG A 1001 9.99 6.10 -4.97
N LEU A 1002 9.71 7.25 -5.54
CA LEU A 1002 10.18 7.59 -6.88
C LEU A 1002 11.72 7.52 -6.96
N ALA A 1003 12.40 8.05 -5.93
CA ALA A 1003 13.85 8.00 -5.84
C ALA A 1003 14.37 6.55 -5.71
N ALA A 1004 13.70 5.71 -4.96
CA ALA A 1004 14.04 4.30 -4.83
C ALA A 1004 13.86 3.53 -6.15
N GLN A 1005 12.79 3.83 -6.89
CA GLN A 1005 12.49 3.19 -8.16
C GLN A 1005 13.38 3.69 -9.33
N LEU A 1006 13.72 4.97 -9.37
CA LEU A 1006 14.46 5.60 -10.47
C LEU A 1006 15.95 5.84 -10.18
N GLY A 1007 16.35 5.79 -8.91
CA GLY A 1007 17.75 5.97 -8.48
C GLY A 1007 18.69 4.84 -8.88
N SER A 1008 18.15 3.76 -9.42
CA SER A 1008 18.89 2.65 -10.00
C SER A 1008 19.09 2.96 -11.49
N ASN A 1009 20.33 3.24 -11.90
CA ASN A 1009 20.78 3.51 -13.27
C ASN A 1009 20.05 2.68 -14.36
N LEU A 1010 18.79 3.04 -14.67
CA LEU A 1010 18.00 2.46 -15.79
C LEU A 1010 18.35 3.08 -17.14
N GLN A 1011 19.50 3.76 -17.27
CA GLN A 1011 20.03 4.20 -18.56
C GLN A 1011 20.75 3.03 -19.23
N GLY A 1012 20.04 2.32 -20.09
CA GLY A 1012 20.67 1.49 -21.11
C GLY A 1012 20.82 0.00 -20.80
N VAL A 1013 19.72 -0.71 -20.56
CA VAL A 1013 19.62 -2.16 -20.82
C VAL A 1013 18.48 -2.45 -21.81
#